data_15a36950daee1486a1b5ddb998a72e59
#
_entry.id   15a36950daee1486a1b5ddb998a72e59
#
_cell.length_a   1.000
_cell.length_b   1.000
_cell.length_c   1.000
_cell.angle_alpha   90.00
_cell.angle_beta   90.00
_cell.angle_gamma   90.00
#
_symmetry.space_group_name_H-M   'P 1'
#
loop_
_entity.id
_entity.type
_entity.pdbx_description
1 polymer ?
#
loop_
_entity_poly.entity_id
_entity_poly.type
_entity_poly.pdbx_seq_one_letter_code
_entity_poly.pdbx_strand_id
1 'polypeptide(L)'
;MKRFLLPALLSALMIAEVHAESFTVSDIRVNGLQRVSAGSVFAALPLNVGETIDDQALVQATRSLFKTGFFQDIQLGRDGNVLVVTVVERPSISSIEIEGNKAISKEDLLKGLKQSGLAEGEIFQRATLEGVRNELQRQYVAQGRYSAEINAEVIPQPRNRVALKININEGTVAAISHINVVGNTVFSEEDLTDLFELKTTNWLSFFKNDDKYAREKLSGDLERLRSYYLDRGYINMDIASTQVSITPDKKHVYITVNINEGEKYTIRDVKLTGDLKVPEEEVKRLLLVQKGQVFSRKVMTTTSDLITRRLGNEGYTFANVNGVPEAHDDDKTVSVTFVVDPGKRAYVNRINFRGNTKTEDEVLRREMRQMEGGWASTYLIDQSKARLERLGYFKEVNVETPAVPGTDDQVDVNYSVEEQPSGSITASVGFAQSAGLILGGSISQNNFLGTGNKVSIGLTRSEYQTRYNFGFVDPYWTVDGVSLGYNAFYRXTDYDELDVDVASYSVNSLGAGMSIGYPISETSRLTYGLSVQRDQIDTGRYTVDEIYDFLDKEGDNFTNFKASIGWSESTLNKGVLATRGHSQSLTLETTLPGSDLSFYKIDYRGQVFAPLTDNYTMRFHTELGYGDGYGSTERLPFYENYYAGGFNSVRGFKDSTLGPRSTPSRGEAEGGRPGTVRDPDQDPEAFGGNILITGGAELLFPLPFVKDQRQLRTVLFWDVGSTFDTDCPTKTTQNCDGIKTDNLASSVGVGLTWITALGPLSFSLATPIKKPDNAETQVFQFSLGQTF
;
A
#
# COMPACT_ATOMS: atom_id res chain seq x y z
N MET A 1 69.55 -72.53 26.16
CA MET A 1 69.52 -73.65 27.18
C MET A 1 68.32 -73.50 28.06
N LYS A 2 67.62 -74.56 28.20
CA LYS A 2 66.54 -74.96 29.14
C LYS A 2 65.13 -74.56 28.73
N ARG A 3 64.52 -75.60 28.27
CA ARG A 3 63.07 -75.79 28.07
C ARG A 3 62.34 -75.80 29.40
N PHE A 4 61.09 -75.20 29.39
CA PHE A 4 60.09 -75.71 30.30
C PHE A 4 58.76 -75.72 29.62
N LEU A 5 58.20 -76.86 29.49
CA LEU A 5 56.86 -77.18 29.06
C LEU A 5 55.85 -76.89 30.22
N LEU A 6 54.79 -76.16 29.92
CA LEU A 6 53.67 -76.13 30.81
C LEU A 6 52.44 -76.70 30.09
N PRO A 7 51.70 -77.59 30.76
CA PRO A 7 50.53 -78.19 30.11
C PRO A 7 49.33 -77.24 30.07
N ALA A 8 48.67 -77.25 28.91
CA ALA A 8 47.47 -76.53 28.69
C ALA A 8 46.29 -77.17 29.45
N LEU A 9 45.75 -76.45 30.43
CA LEU A 9 44.44 -76.80 31.03
C LEU A 9 43.34 -76.13 30.19
N LEU A 10 42.69 -76.94 29.39
CA LEU A 10 41.43 -76.46 28.69
C LEU A 10 40.35 -76.52 29.73
N SER A 11 40.07 -75.38 30.30
CA SER A 11 38.79 -75.22 31.02
C SER A 11 37.77 -74.76 29.99
N ALA A 12 36.89 -75.65 29.63
CA ALA A 12 35.73 -75.38 28.88
C ALA A 12 34.81 -74.51 29.73
N LEU A 13 34.84 -73.18 29.47
CA LEU A 13 33.77 -72.33 30.03
C LEU A 13 32.49 -72.65 29.25
N MET A 14 31.63 -73.43 29.86
CA MET A 14 30.29 -73.55 29.42
C MET A 14 29.63 -72.20 29.72
N ILE A 15 29.54 -71.38 28.71
CA ILE A 15 28.62 -70.22 28.76
C ILE A 15 27.23 -70.82 28.74
N ALA A 16 26.62 -70.97 29.89
CA ALA A 16 25.25 -71.31 29.95
C ALA A 16 24.49 -70.09 29.37
N GLU A 17 24.06 -70.19 28.13
CA GLU A 17 23.08 -69.27 27.65
C GLU A 17 21.88 -69.45 28.53
N VAL A 18 21.66 -68.47 29.41
CA VAL A 18 20.40 -68.39 30.16
C VAL A 18 19.34 -67.95 29.18
N HIS A 19 18.77 -68.96 28.57
CA HIS A 19 17.54 -68.72 27.77
C HIS A 19 16.43 -68.57 28.87
N ALA A 20 15.92 -67.38 28.97
CA ALA A 20 14.72 -67.21 29.77
C ALA A 20 13.66 -68.15 29.19
N GLU A 21 13.11 -68.98 30.03
CA GLU A 21 12.11 -69.95 29.62
C GLU A 21 10.92 -69.25 29.01
N SER A 22 10.51 -69.63 27.80
CA SER A 22 9.25 -69.19 27.25
C SER A 22 8.08 -69.55 28.19
N PHE A 23 7.11 -68.68 28.26
CA PHE A 23 5.94 -68.90 29.10
C PHE A 23 4.67 -68.42 28.34
N THR A 24 3.54 -69.04 28.74
CA THR A 24 2.26 -68.61 28.13
C THR A 24 1.66 -67.54 29.02
N VAL A 25 1.35 -66.41 28.39
CA VAL A 25 0.81 -65.25 29.11
C VAL A 25 -0.61 -65.50 29.59
N SER A 26 -0.83 -65.58 30.91
CA SER A 26 -2.16 -65.80 31.50
C SER A 26 -2.91 -64.48 31.69
N ASP A 27 -2.13 -63.37 31.87
CA ASP A 27 -2.69 -62.05 32.07
C ASP A 27 -1.55 -61.02 31.80
N ILE A 28 -1.94 -59.78 31.53
CA ILE A 28 -0.99 -58.66 31.36
C ILE A 28 -1.33 -57.59 32.40
N ARG A 29 -0.39 -57.29 33.27
CA ARG A 29 -0.56 -56.25 34.29
C ARG A 29 0.34 -55.09 33.95
N VAL A 30 -0.23 -53.88 33.94
CA VAL A 30 0.54 -52.66 33.65
C VAL A 30 0.61 -51.82 34.92
N ASN A 31 1.84 -51.50 35.31
CA ASN A 31 2.12 -50.67 36.48
C ASN A 31 2.76 -49.36 36.06
N GLY A 32 2.47 -48.31 36.80
CA GLY A 32 3.10 -47.02 36.60
C GLY A 32 2.35 -46.07 35.71
N LEU A 33 1.16 -46.42 35.24
CA LEU A 33 0.35 -45.52 34.42
C LEU A 33 -0.20 -44.36 35.25
N GLN A 34 -0.17 -43.20 34.68
CA GLN A 34 -0.76 -41.98 35.26
C GLN A 34 -1.77 -41.37 34.35
N ARG A 35 -1.35 -40.96 33.13
CA ARG A 35 -2.23 -40.35 32.14
C ARG A 35 -2.52 -41.23 30.93
N VAL A 36 -1.59 -42.11 30.60
CA VAL A 36 -1.77 -43.04 29.49
C VAL A 36 -2.73 -44.13 29.93
N SER A 37 -3.69 -44.42 29.10
CA SER A 37 -4.66 -45.46 29.43
C SER A 37 -4.05 -46.87 29.27
N ALA A 38 -4.53 -47.82 30.03
CA ALA A 38 -4.12 -49.23 29.88
C ALA A 38 -4.44 -49.72 28.46
N GLY A 39 -5.55 -49.25 27.88
CA GLY A 39 -5.92 -49.59 26.51
C GLY A 39 -4.90 -49.14 25.47
N SER A 40 -4.25 -47.99 25.68
CA SER A 40 -3.20 -47.53 24.79
C SER A 40 -1.98 -48.42 24.83
N VAL A 41 -1.65 -48.94 26.05
CA VAL A 41 -0.54 -49.89 26.21
C VAL A 41 -0.88 -51.19 25.52
N PHE A 42 -2.09 -51.73 25.74
CA PHE A 42 -2.50 -52.99 25.12
C PHE A 42 -2.56 -52.86 23.60
N ALA A 43 -2.99 -51.72 23.07
CA ALA A 43 -3.03 -51.51 21.63
C ALA A 43 -1.63 -51.50 21.01
N ALA A 44 -0.63 -51.04 21.76
CA ALA A 44 0.74 -50.93 21.27
C ALA A 44 1.53 -52.22 21.48
N LEU A 45 1.08 -53.10 22.40
CA LEU A 45 1.77 -54.35 22.65
C LEU A 45 1.48 -55.35 21.53
N PRO A 46 2.49 -55.95 20.92
CA PRO A 46 2.27 -56.99 19.92
C PRO A 46 2.13 -58.37 20.55
N LEU A 47 1.54 -58.46 21.75
CA LEU A 47 1.36 -59.66 22.52
C LEU A 47 -0.06 -59.74 23.00
N ASN A 48 -0.61 -60.97 23.06
CA ASN A 48 -1.94 -61.19 23.54
C ASN A 48 -1.93 -62.23 24.68
N VAL A 49 -2.95 -62.16 25.53
CA VAL A 49 -3.15 -63.18 26.55
C VAL A 49 -3.38 -64.51 25.84
N GLY A 50 -2.72 -65.58 26.35
CA GLY A 50 -2.77 -66.91 25.78
C GLY A 50 -1.62 -67.24 24.82
N GLU A 51 -0.83 -66.27 24.43
CA GLU A 51 0.34 -66.50 23.59
C GLU A 51 1.51 -66.97 24.42
N THR A 52 2.32 -67.89 23.85
CA THR A 52 3.59 -68.29 24.42
C THR A 52 4.63 -67.34 23.90
N ILE A 53 5.36 -66.67 24.79
CA ILE A 53 6.31 -65.61 24.43
C ILE A 53 7.73 -65.99 24.91
N ASP A 54 8.72 -65.53 24.14
CA ASP A 54 10.13 -65.74 24.44
C ASP A 54 10.81 -64.38 24.62
N ASP A 55 12.13 -64.42 24.81
CA ASP A 55 12.93 -63.19 24.99
C ASP A 55 12.83 -62.26 23.80
N GLN A 56 12.77 -62.79 22.57
CA GLN A 56 12.64 -61.96 21.39
C GLN A 56 11.32 -61.23 21.33
N ALA A 57 10.25 -61.93 21.72
CA ALA A 57 8.91 -61.31 21.79
C ALA A 57 8.90 -60.18 22.82
N LEU A 58 9.56 -60.34 23.96
CA LEU A 58 9.69 -59.29 24.95
C LEU A 58 10.47 -58.07 24.44
N VAL A 59 11.58 -58.34 23.69
CA VAL A 59 12.34 -57.23 23.12
C VAL A 59 11.48 -56.46 22.13
N GLN A 60 10.75 -57.14 21.26
CA GLN A 60 9.89 -56.51 20.32
C GLN A 60 8.79 -55.72 21.01
N ALA A 61 8.21 -56.24 22.05
CA ALA A 61 7.16 -55.59 22.85
C ALA A 61 7.71 -54.28 23.45
N THR A 62 8.95 -54.35 24.00
CA THR A 62 9.58 -53.16 24.58
C THR A 62 9.80 -52.09 23.53
N ARG A 63 10.29 -52.50 22.36
CA ARG A 63 10.50 -51.56 21.25
C ARG A 63 9.22 -50.92 20.78
N SER A 64 8.14 -51.72 20.70
CA SER A 64 6.85 -51.20 20.27
C SER A 64 6.30 -50.21 21.27
N LEU A 65 6.47 -50.43 22.55
CA LEU A 65 6.02 -49.49 23.56
C LEU A 65 6.84 -48.21 23.54
N PHE A 66 8.17 -48.30 23.35
CA PHE A 66 9.00 -47.10 23.22
C PHE A 66 8.64 -46.29 22.00
N LYS A 67 8.22 -46.92 20.89
CA LYS A 67 7.82 -46.21 19.68
C LYS A 67 6.62 -45.30 19.88
N THR A 68 5.79 -45.58 20.91
CA THR A 68 4.63 -44.72 21.17
C THR A 68 5.05 -43.33 21.63
N GLY A 69 6.27 -43.19 22.17
CA GLY A 69 6.77 -41.92 22.69
C GLY A 69 6.22 -41.55 24.07
N PHE A 70 5.36 -42.38 24.65
CA PHE A 70 4.71 -42.05 25.93
C PHE A 70 5.63 -42.26 27.14
N PHE A 71 6.64 -43.12 27.01
CA PHE A 71 7.33 -43.65 28.17
C PHE A 71 8.80 -43.26 28.17
N GLN A 72 9.26 -42.89 29.35
CA GLN A 72 10.67 -42.61 29.62
C GLN A 72 11.44 -43.90 29.88
N ASP A 73 10.79 -44.89 30.55
CA ASP A 73 11.37 -46.17 30.84
C ASP A 73 10.30 -47.23 30.75
N ILE A 74 10.70 -48.42 30.31
CA ILE A 74 9.79 -49.60 30.18
C ILE A 74 10.58 -50.81 30.62
N GLN A 75 9.98 -51.57 31.54
CA GLN A 75 10.54 -52.83 31.98
C GLN A 75 9.47 -53.90 31.87
N LEU A 76 9.77 -54.98 31.17
CA LEU A 76 8.91 -56.14 31.08
C LEU A 76 9.45 -57.21 31.96
N GLY A 77 8.57 -57.79 32.75
CA GLY A 77 8.92 -58.87 33.69
C GLY A 77 7.83 -59.89 33.76
N ARG A 78 8.08 -60.88 34.61
CA ARG A 78 7.23 -62.02 34.74
C ARG A 78 6.93 -62.28 36.23
N ASP A 79 5.67 -62.43 36.55
CA ASP A 79 5.21 -62.85 37.88
C ASP A 79 4.36 -64.10 37.68
N GLY A 80 5.00 -65.28 37.88
CA GLY A 80 4.35 -66.52 37.47
C GLY A 80 4.13 -66.58 35.99
N ASN A 81 2.92 -66.61 35.49
CA ASN A 81 2.58 -66.54 34.09
C ASN A 81 1.93 -65.22 33.72
N VAL A 82 2.00 -64.20 34.59
CA VAL A 82 1.50 -62.87 34.34
C VAL A 82 2.64 -62.03 33.80
N LEU A 83 2.42 -61.40 32.62
CA LEU A 83 3.36 -60.44 32.07
C LEU A 83 3.16 -59.13 32.79
N VAL A 84 4.20 -58.62 33.45
CA VAL A 84 4.16 -57.35 34.16
C VAL A 84 4.90 -56.29 33.32
N VAL A 85 4.17 -55.29 32.91
CA VAL A 85 4.70 -54.15 32.14
C VAL A 85 4.81 -52.98 33.12
N THR A 86 6.03 -52.63 33.50
CA THR A 86 6.27 -51.48 34.38
C THR A 86 6.76 -50.33 33.54
N VAL A 87 6.07 -49.21 33.59
CA VAL A 87 6.38 -48.04 32.75
C VAL A 87 6.58 -46.83 33.63
N VAL A 88 7.41 -45.91 33.14
CA VAL A 88 7.53 -44.56 33.66
C VAL A 88 7.17 -43.62 32.52
N GLU A 89 6.06 -42.92 32.72
CA GLU A 89 5.57 -42.00 31.68
C GLU A 89 6.45 -40.78 31.56
N ARG A 90 6.62 -40.30 30.33
CA ARG A 90 7.24 -39.00 30.11
C ARG A 90 6.29 -37.93 30.62
N PRO A 91 6.80 -36.85 31.23
CA PRO A 91 5.93 -35.79 31.71
C PRO A 91 5.28 -35.08 30.55
N SER A 92 4.16 -34.43 30.79
CA SER A 92 3.53 -33.55 29.83
C SER A 92 3.90 -32.12 30.13
N ILE A 93 3.76 -31.27 29.13
CA ILE A 93 4.11 -29.86 29.25
C ILE A 93 2.91 -29.10 29.82
N SER A 94 3.08 -28.49 31.01
CA SER A 94 2.02 -27.69 31.63
C SER A 94 1.97 -26.27 31.14
N SER A 95 3.12 -25.69 30.83
CA SER A 95 3.21 -24.32 30.31
C SER A 95 4.53 -24.12 29.60
N ILE A 96 4.53 -23.14 28.68
CA ILE A 96 5.75 -22.72 28.01
C ILE A 96 5.82 -21.20 28.16
N GLU A 97 6.88 -20.75 28.81
CA GLU A 97 7.13 -19.32 29.00
C GLU A 97 8.37 -18.93 28.23
N ILE A 98 8.27 -17.85 27.42
CA ILE A 98 9.37 -17.36 26.60
C ILE A 98 9.64 -15.92 26.97
N GLU A 99 10.91 -15.61 27.26
CA GLU A 99 11.33 -14.27 27.61
C GLU A 99 12.54 -13.85 26.78
N GLY A 100 12.63 -12.57 26.46
CA GLY A 100 13.78 -11.99 25.77
C GLY A 100 13.68 -12.00 24.26
N ASN A 101 12.57 -12.40 23.71
CA ASN A 101 12.38 -12.54 22.26
C ASN A 101 11.86 -11.24 21.65
N LYS A 102 12.71 -10.27 21.39
CA LYS A 102 12.30 -9.00 20.80
C LYS A 102 12.25 -9.07 19.27
N ALA A 103 13.18 -9.79 18.67
CA ALA A 103 13.29 -9.88 17.22
C ALA A 103 12.27 -10.82 16.59
N ILE A 104 11.81 -11.81 17.33
CA ILE A 104 10.82 -12.78 16.86
C ILE A 104 9.64 -12.73 17.82
N SER A 105 8.43 -12.60 17.28
CA SER A 105 7.25 -12.47 18.13
C SER A 105 7.00 -13.75 18.93
N LYS A 106 6.41 -13.59 20.12
CA LYS A 106 6.06 -14.74 20.96
C LYS A 106 5.09 -15.67 20.25
N GLU A 107 4.16 -15.10 19.48
CA GLU A 107 3.18 -15.89 18.72
C GLU A 107 3.86 -16.78 17.69
N ASP A 108 4.82 -16.22 16.94
CA ASP A 108 5.53 -16.99 15.93
C ASP A 108 6.39 -18.08 16.57
N LEU A 109 7.02 -17.76 17.71
CA LEU A 109 7.82 -18.75 18.43
C LEU A 109 6.94 -19.90 18.92
N LEU A 110 5.81 -19.59 19.54
CA LEU A 110 4.91 -20.65 20.05
C LEU A 110 4.36 -21.50 18.92
N LYS A 111 4.06 -20.88 17.78
CA LYS A 111 3.58 -21.60 16.61
C LYS A 111 4.65 -22.56 16.07
N GLY A 112 5.88 -22.10 16.01
CA GLY A 112 6.98 -22.96 15.58
C GLY A 112 7.26 -24.10 16.56
N LEU A 113 7.17 -23.80 17.84
CA LEU A 113 7.34 -24.83 18.88
C LEU A 113 6.25 -25.90 18.76
N LYS A 114 5.01 -25.48 18.55
CA LYS A 114 3.89 -26.42 18.40
C LYS A 114 4.10 -27.33 17.19
N GLN A 115 4.58 -26.78 16.10
CA GLN A 115 4.88 -27.57 14.89
C GLN A 115 5.98 -28.60 15.15
N SER A 116 6.88 -28.32 16.09
CA SER A 116 7.96 -29.21 16.44
C SER A 116 7.59 -30.18 17.57
N GLY A 117 6.39 -30.11 18.07
CA GLY A 117 5.90 -31.01 19.10
C GLY A 117 6.00 -30.46 20.53
N LEU A 118 6.34 -29.19 20.70
CA LEU A 118 6.36 -28.56 22.02
C LEU A 118 5.16 -27.64 22.15
N ALA A 119 4.18 -28.07 22.95
CA ALA A 119 2.97 -27.27 23.19
C ALA A 119 2.38 -27.73 24.52
N GLU A 120 1.58 -26.87 25.12
CA GLU A 120 0.89 -27.25 26.35
C GLU A 120 0.05 -28.50 26.11
N GLY A 121 0.15 -29.47 27.05
CA GLY A 121 -0.56 -30.72 26.96
C GLY A 121 0.17 -31.81 26.20
N GLU A 122 1.20 -31.48 25.46
CA GLU A 122 1.97 -32.46 24.71
C GLU A 122 3.00 -33.14 25.60
N ILE A 123 3.43 -34.32 25.19
CA ILE A 123 4.43 -35.13 25.95
C ILE A 123 5.79 -34.44 25.75
N PHE A 124 6.50 -34.24 26.85
CA PHE A 124 7.83 -33.60 26.82
C PHE A 124 8.90 -34.64 26.53
N GLN A 125 9.73 -34.37 25.55
CA GLN A 125 10.95 -35.14 25.28
C GLN A 125 12.12 -34.16 25.21
N ARG A 126 13.17 -34.45 25.98
CA ARG A 126 14.33 -33.54 26.03
C ARG A 126 15.02 -33.39 24.66
N ALA A 127 15.05 -34.48 23.89
CA ALA A 127 15.65 -34.41 22.55
C ALA A 127 14.92 -33.41 21.64
N THR A 128 13.60 -33.33 21.75
CA THR A 128 12.82 -32.35 20.99
C THR A 128 13.15 -30.94 21.42
N LEU A 129 13.26 -30.71 22.71
CA LEU A 129 13.62 -29.39 23.24
C LEU A 129 15.01 -28.98 22.75
N GLU A 130 15.99 -29.87 22.78
CA GLU A 130 17.33 -29.55 22.32
C GLU A 130 17.35 -29.26 20.81
N GLY A 131 16.59 -30.03 20.04
CA GLY A 131 16.48 -29.79 18.61
C GLY A 131 15.88 -28.42 18.29
N VAL A 132 14.86 -28.03 19.04
CA VAL A 132 14.21 -26.72 18.90
C VAL A 132 15.18 -25.61 19.31
N ARG A 133 15.90 -25.83 20.42
CA ARG A 133 16.90 -24.83 20.85
C ARG A 133 17.97 -24.61 19.79
N ASN A 134 18.45 -25.69 19.17
CA ASN A 134 19.44 -25.57 18.10
C ASN A 134 18.87 -24.89 16.88
N GLU A 135 17.62 -25.15 16.53
CA GLU A 135 16.99 -24.50 15.38
C GLU A 135 16.79 -23.00 15.64
N LEU A 136 16.38 -22.62 16.84
CA LEU A 136 16.27 -21.21 17.22
C LEU A 136 17.63 -20.54 17.15
N GLN A 137 18.68 -21.22 17.61
CA GLN A 137 20.03 -20.70 17.52
C GLN A 137 20.40 -20.42 16.06
N ARG A 138 20.09 -21.37 15.16
CA ARG A 138 20.38 -21.19 13.73
C ARG A 138 19.59 -20.00 13.16
N GLN A 139 18.34 -19.83 13.57
CA GLN A 139 17.54 -18.71 13.09
C GLN A 139 18.12 -17.36 13.53
N TYR A 140 18.58 -17.27 14.75
CA TYR A 140 19.21 -16.05 15.21
C TYR A 140 20.54 -15.79 14.51
N VAL A 141 21.31 -16.84 14.25
CA VAL A 141 22.55 -16.70 13.48
C VAL A 141 22.24 -16.22 12.06
N ALA A 142 21.17 -16.73 11.46
CA ALA A 142 20.75 -16.31 10.12
C ALA A 142 20.37 -14.84 10.06
N GLN A 143 19.94 -14.27 11.19
CA GLN A 143 19.63 -12.85 11.29
C GLN A 143 20.85 -12.01 11.69
N GLY A 144 22.01 -12.63 11.76
CA GLY A 144 23.23 -11.93 12.14
C GLY A 144 23.48 -11.84 13.62
N ARG A 145 22.71 -12.53 14.43
CA ARG A 145 22.85 -12.50 15.89
C ARG A 145 23.70 -13.68 16.35
N TYR A 146 24.97 -13.56 16.10
CA TYR A 146 25.91 -14.65 16.38
C TYR A 146 26.14 -14.90 17.87
N SER A 147 25.88 -13.88 18.70
CA SER A 147 26.05 -13.99 20.14
C SER A 147 24.76 -14.38 20.87
N ALA A 148 23.72 -14.71 20.12
CA ALA A 148 22.44 -15.09 20.74
C ALA A 148 22.62 -16.38 21.57
N GLU A 149 22.03 -16.38 22.74
CA GLU A 149 22.04 -17.53 23.65
C GLU A 149 20.60 -17.89 24.02
N ILE A 150 20.31 -19.18 23.94
CA ILE A 150 18.97 -19.68 24.25
C ILE A 150 19.14 -20.70 25.37
N ASN A 151 18.58 -20.41 26.52
CA ASN A 151 18.61 -21.27 27.68
C ASN A 151 17.23 -21.75 27.99
N ALA A 152 17.07 -23.07 28.04
CA ALA A 152 15.79 -23.69 28.35
C ALA A 152 15.87 -24.39 29.70
N GLU A 153 14.94 -24.08 30.58
CA GLU A 153 14.83 -24.72 31.89
C GLU A 153 13.59 -25.60 31.91
N VAL A 154 13.74 -26.80 32.41
CA VAL A 154 12.66 -27.73 32.61
C VAL A 154 12.34 -27.76 34.11
N ILE A 155 11.17 -27.28 34.48
CA ILE A 155 10.81 -27.14 35.89
C ILE A 155 9.75 -28.21 36.22
N PRO A 156 10.08 -29.17 37.06
CA PRO A 156 9.10 -30.21 37.45
C PRO A 156 7.85 -29.58 38.09
N GLN A 157 6.72 -30.15 37.76
CA GLN A 157 5.42 -29.72 38.26
C GLN A 157 4.67 -30.92 38.82
N PRO A 158 3.68 -30.71 39.71
CA PRO A 158 2.87 -31.83 40.22
C PRO A 158 2.15 -32.58 39.09
N ARG A 159 1.81 -33.83 39.34
CA ARG A 159 1.08 -34.70 38.43
C ARG A 159 1.89 -35.05 37.17
N ASN A 160 3.18 -35.28 37.35
CA ASN A 160 4.08 -35.66 36.26
C ASN A 160 4.00 -34.67 35.09
N ARG A 161 4.13 -33.41 35.37
CA ARG A 161 4.18 -32.35 34.37
C ARG A 161 5.45 -31.57 34.52
N VAL A 162 5.78 -30.85 33.45
CA VAL A 162 6.92 -29.92 33.45
C VAL A 162 6.50 -28.57 32.87
N ALA A 163 7.03 -27.51 33.41
CA ALA A 163 6.91 -26.19 32.84
C ALA A 163 8.24 -25.93 32.14
N LEU A 164 8.15 -25.41 30.93
CA LEU A 164 9.31 -25.00 30.15
C LEU A 164 9.49 -23.51 30.23
N LYS A 165 10.68 -23.07 30.58
CA LYS A 165 11.01 -21.65 30.57
C LYS A 165 12.17 -21.47 29.61
N ILE A 166 11.94 -20.71 28.54
CA ILE A 166 12.94 -20.46 27.52
C ILE A 166 13.36 -19.00 27.64
N ASN A 167 14.61 -18.81 28.04
CA ASN A 167 15.20 -17.49 28.19
C ASN A 167 16.09 -17.23 27.00
N ILE A 168 15.82 -16.15 26.29
CA ILE A 168 16.55 -15.79 25.08
C ILE A 168 17.31 -14.52 25.33
N ASN A 169 18.60 -14.57 25.12
CA ASN A 169 19.43 -13.38 25.04
C ASN A 169 19.83 -13.22 23.59
N GLU A 170 19.18 -12.31 22.90
CA GLU A 170 19.35 -12.18 21.45
C GLU A 170 20.71 -11.61 21.06
N GLY A 171 21.37 -10.93 21.96
CA GLY A 171 22.64 -10.30 21.66
C GLY A 171 22.44 -9.14 20.69
N THR A 172 23.50 -8.78 20.00
CA THR A 172 23.47 -7.71 19.00
C THR A 172 23.62 -8.31 17.60
N VAL A 173 23.06 -7.60 16.61
CA VAL A 173 23.23 -8.02 15.22
C VAL A 173 24.63 -7.62 14.78
N ALA A 174 25.35 -8.55 14.16
CA ALA A 174 26.69 -8.29 13.65
C ALA A 174 26.64 -7.26 12.51
N ALA A 175 27.48 -6.26 12.57
CA ALA A 175 27.56 -5.22 11.55
C ALA A 175 28.55 -5.63 10.46
N ILE A 176 28.26 -5.22 9.24
CA ILE A 176 29.12 -5.56 8.09
C ILE A 176 30.26 -4.55 8.03
N SER A 177 31.49 -5.04 8.21
CA SER A 177 32.68 -4.20 8.12
C SER A 177 33.13 -4.01 6.69
N HIS A 178 33.02 -5.05 5.88
CA HIS A 178 33.43 -4.97 4.48
C HIS A 178 32.77 -6.05 3.64
N ILE A 179 32.49 -5.69 2.38
CA ILE A 179 32.00 -6.62 1.37
C ILE A 179 32.99 -6.63 0.23
N ASN A 180 33.65 -7.77 0.04
CA ASN A 180 34.64 -7.97 -1.02
C ASN A 180 34.03 -8.77 -2.17
N VAL A 181 34.23 -8.29 -3.40
CA VAL A 181 33.91 -9.07 -4.59
C VAL A 181 35.23 -9.35 -5.29
N VAL A 182 35.54 -10.64 -5.47
CA VAL A 182 36.81 -11.10 -6.06
C VAL A 182 36.52 -11.74 -7.41
N GLY A 183 37.30 -11.39 -8.41
CA GLY A 183 37.12 -11.91 -9.78
C GLY A 183 36.41 -10.94 -10.71
N ASN A 184 36.06 -9.78 -10.24
CA ASN A 184 35.36 -8.73 -11.01
C ASN A 184 36.37 -7.91 -11.79
N THR A 185 36.40 -8.08 -13.10
CA THR A 185 37.31 -7.31 -13.98
C THR A 185 36.52 -6.32 -14.85
N VAL A 186 35.25 -6.60 -15.12
CA VAL A 186 34.43 -5.77 -16.01
C VAL A 186 33.76 -4.61 -15.25
N PHE A 187 33.26 -4.87 -14.07
CA PHE A 187 32.60 -3.90 -13.23
C PHE A 187 33.39 -3.68 -11.95
N SER A 188 33.38 -2.47 -11.46
CA SER A 188 34.08 -2.16 -10.22
C SER A 188 33.37 -2.78 -9.02
N GLU A 189 34.13 -3.02 -7.96
CA GLU A 189 33.55 -3.53 -6.72
C GLU A 189 32.46 -2.58 -6.20
N GLU A 190 32.69 -1.28 -6.37
CA GLU A 190 31.71 -0.25 -5.95
C GLU A 190 30.40 -0.41 -6.72
N ASP A 191 30.48 -0.57 -8.05
CA ASP A 191 29.29 -0.75 -8.87
C ASP A 191 28.50 -1.99 -8.44
N LEU A 192 29.20 -3.07 -8.13
CA LEU A 192 28.57 -4.32 -7.76
C LEU A 192 27.97 -4.29 -6.36
N THR A 193 28.71 -3.72 -5.41
CA THR A 193 28.20 -3.66 -4.03
C THR A 193 27.07 -2.63 -3.89
N ASP A 194 26.98 -1.65 -4.78
CA ASP A 194 25.85 -0.73 -4.81
C ASP A 194 24.52 -1.45 -5.10
N LEU A 195 24.56 -2.60 -5.74
CA LEU A 195 23.36 -3.41 -6.00
C LEU A 195 22.84 -4.05 -4.72
N PHE A 196 23.69 -4.19 -3.72
CA PHE A 196 23.36 -4.94 -2.51
C PHE A 196 22.46 -4.12 -1.61
N GLU A 197 21.48 -4.79 -1.02
CA GLU A 197 20.71 -4.22 0.07
C GLU A 197 21.59 -4.09 1.30
N LEU A 198 22.46 -5.08 1.52
CA LEU A 198 23.43 -5.04 2.61
C LEU A 198 24.57 -4.08 2.27
N LYS A 199 24.90 -3.20 3.20
CA LYS A 199 25.94 -2.19 3.03
C LYS A 199 26.95 -2.26 4.17
N THR A 200 28.17 -1.77 3.91
CA THR A 200 29.13 -1.59 4.98
C THR A 200 28.65 -0.46 5.90
N THR A 201 29.08 -0.50 7.16
CA THR A 201 28.69 0.51 8.15
C THR A 201 29.12 1.91 7.69
N ASN A 202 28.17 2.83 7.68
CA ASN A 202 28.43 4.22 7.32
C ASN A 202 27.51 5.11 8.17
N TRP A 203 27.60 6.43 7.97
CA TRP A 203 26.85 7.36 8.81
C TRP A 203 25.34 7.26 8.65
N LEU A 204 24.84 6.76 7.52
CA LEU A 204 23.42 6.56 7.29
C LEU A 204 22.92 5.23 7.87
N SER A 205 23.79 4.32 8.20
CA SER A 205 23.41 2.99 8.70
C SER A 205 22.66 3.06 10.02
N PHE A 206 22.90 4.09 10.81
CA PHE A 206 22.15 4.31 12.04
C PHE A 206 20.64 4.40 11.78
N PHE A 207 20.27 4.99 10.65
CA PHE A 207 18.87 5.16 10.29
C PHE A 207 18.34 4.02 9.42
N LYS A 208 19.16 3.54 8.48
CA LYS A 208 18.71 2.54 7.50
C LYS A 208 18.84 1.09 7.96
N ASN A 209 19.71 0.84 8.93
CA ASN A 209 20.02 -0.52 9.41
C ASN A 209 20.48 -1.45 8.30
N ASP A 210 21.06 -0.90 7.24
CA ASP A 210 21.49 -1.68 6.08
C ASP A 210 22.83 -2.38 6.28
N ASP A 211 23.51 -2.07 7.39
CA ASP A 211 24.78 -2.72 7.74
C ASP A 211 24.60 -3.94 8.66
N LYS A 212 23.36 -4.33 8.93
CA LYS A 212 23.09 -5.48 9.81
C LYS A 212 23.00 -6.74 8.96
N TYR A 213 23.88 -7.69 9.25
CA TYR A 213 23.96 -8.91 8.44
C TYR A 213 22.70 -9.76 8.62
N ALA A 214 22.20 -10.32 7.51
CA ALA A 214 21.17 -11.33 7.50
C ALA A 214 21.39 -12.24 6.29
N ARG A 215 21.34 -13.54 6.53
CA ARG A 215 21.61 -14.52 5.46
C ARG A 215 20.63 -14.36 4.28
N GLU A 216 19.35 -14.14 4.58
CA GLU A 216 18.34 -14.00 3.54
C GLU A 216 18.60 -12.78 2.66
N LYS A 217 19.02 -11.68 3.27
CA LYS A 217 19.37 -10.48 2.51
C LYS A 217 20.60 -10.71 1.63
N LEU A 218 21.58 -11.41 2.16
CA LEU A 218 22.76 -11.75 1.36
C LEU A 218 22.39 -12.63 0.17
N SER A 219 21.52 -13.62 0.38
CA SER A 219 21.05 -14.48 -0.73
C SER A 219 20.36 -13.66 -1.80
N GLY A 220 19.52 -12.72 -1.40
CA GLY A 220 18.88 -11.80 -2.33
C GLY A 220 19.89 -10.94 -3.08
N ASP A 221 20.89 -10.45 -2.38
CA ASP A 221 21.94 -9.64 -2.98
C ASP A 221 22.75 -10.44 -3.99
N LEU A 222 23.03 -11.71 -3.70
CA LEU A 222 23.76 -12.57 -4.65
C LEU A 222 22.92 -12.81 -5.90
N GLU A 223 21.62 -12.94 -5.78
CA GLU A 223 20.75 -13.07 -6.94
C GLU A 223 20.74 -11.79 -7.76
N ARG A 224 20.73 -10.62 -7.10
CA ARG A 224 20.86 -9.34 -7.80
C ARG A 224 22.16 -9.24 -8.56
N LEU A 225 23.26 -9.71 -7.93
CA LEU A 225 24.57 -9.72 -8.57
C LEU A 225 24.55 -10.61 -9.81
N ARG A 226 24.02 -11.83 -9.67
CA ARG A 226 23.92 -12.76 -10.80
C ARG A 226 23.09 -12.16 -11.93
N SER A 227 21.92 -11.60 -11.59
CA SER A 227 21.01 -11.00 -12.57
C SER A 227 21.65 -9.81 -13.28
N TYR A 228 22.42 -9.02 -12.56
CA TYR A 228 23.11 -7.87 -13.14
C TYR A 228 24.03 -8.30 -14.28
N TYR A 229 24.79 -9.36 -14.05
CA TYR A 229 25.70 -9.91 -15.08
C TYR A 229 24.91 -10.55 -16.23
N LEU A 230 23.89 -11.34 -15.90
CA LEU A 230 23.07 -12.02 -16.92
C LEU A 230 22.35 -11.01 -17.81
N ASP A 231 21.94 -9.87 -17.25
CA ASP A 231 21.23 -8.84 -18.01
C ASP A 231 22.19 -7.98 -18.84
N ARG A 232 23.50 -8.18 -18.67
CA ARG A 232 24.51 -7.43 -19.43
C ARG A 232 25.36 -8.33 -20.31
N GLY A 233 24.87 -9.54 -20.57
CA GLY A 233 25.48 -10.43 -21.56
C GLY A 233 26.40 -11.51 -21.01
N TYR A 234 26.62 -11.54 -19.70
CA TYR A 234 27.56 -12.52 -19.10
C TYR A 234 26.77 -13.75 -18.69
N ILE A 235 26.39 -14.56 -19.68
CA ILE A 235 25.49 -15.71 -19.48
C ILE A 235 26.16 -16.84 -18.69
N ASN A 236 27.51 -16.92 -18.70
CA ASN A 236 28.23 -17.93 -17.98
C ASN A 236 28.76 -17.46 -16.63
N MET A 237 28.29 -16.31 -16.18
CA MET A 237 28.65 -15.78 -14.86
C MET A 237 28.25 -16.78 -13.79
N ASP A 238 29.13 -16.97 -12.84
CA ASP A 238 28.89 -17.91 -11.76
C ASP A 238 29.51 -17.38 -10.46
N ILE A 239 28.82 -17.60 -9.36
CA ILE A 239 29.35 -17.29 -8.04
C ILE A 239 30.01 -18.54 -7.50
N ALA A 240 31.36 -18.55 -7.52
CA ALA A 240 32.12 -19.74 -7.15
C ALA A 240 32.01 -20.06 -5.67
N SER A 241 32.03 -19.02 -4.82
CA SER A 241 31.87 -19.20 -3.39
C SER A 241 31.49 -17.90 -2.71
N THR A 242 30.87 -18.02 -1.56
CA THR A 242 30.54 -16.91 -0.70
C THR A 242 31.02 -17.25 0.72
N GLN A 243 31.79 -16.37 1.32
CA GLN A 243 32.34 -16.59 2.65
C GLN A 243 31.92 -15.45 3.55
N VAL A 244 31.42 -15.79 4.74
CA VAL A 244 31.09 -14.84 5.78
C VAL A 244 31.98 -15.13 6.98
N SER A 245 32.92 -14.22 7.26
CA SER A 245 33.85 -14.37 8.38
C SER A 245 33.43 -13.48 9.53
N ILE A 246 33.46 -14.02 10.73
CA ILE A 246 32.98 -13.36 11.94
C ILE A 246 34.18 -13.01 12.81
N THR A 247 34.20 -11.79 13.34
CA THR A 247 35.25 -11.41 14.30
C THR A 247 35.06 -12.17 15.62
N PRO A 248 36.15 -12.34 16.40
CA PRO A 248 36.06 -13.10 17.64
C PRO A 248 35.02 -12.53 18.63
N ASP A 249 34.78 -11.23 18.62
CA ASP A 249 33.78 -10.62 19.51
C ASP A 249 32.36 -10.78 19.00
N LYS A 250 32.20 -11.39 17.82
CA LYS A 250 30.90 -11.66 17.20
C LYS A 250 30.10 -10.39 16.87
N LYS A 251 30.76 -9.25 16.76
CA LYS A 251 30.09 -7.97 16.47
C LYS A 251 30.23 -7.51 15.03
N HIS A 252 31.17 -8.07 14.25
CA HIS A 252 31.42 -7.64 12.88
C HIS A 252 31.59 -8.85 11.99
N VAL A 253 31.20 -8.66 10.72
CA VAL A 253 31.35 -9.70 9.69
C VAL A 253 32.06 -9.10 8.48
N TYR A 254 32.80 -9.94 7.79
CA TYR A 254 33.44 -9.66 6.50
C TYR A 254 32.84 -10.63 5.49
N ILE A 255 32.33 -10.10 4.38
CA ILE A 255 31.71 -10.93 3.34
C ILE A 255 32.61 -10.91 2.13
N THR A 256 32.93 -12.09 1.62
CA THR A 256 33.75 -12.24 0.39
C THR A 256 32.95 -13.07 -0.60
N VAL A 257 32.74 -12.51 -1.79
CA VAL A 257 32.03 -13.17 -2.88
C VAL A 257 33.04 -13.40 -4.01
N ASN A 258 33.27 -14.66 -4.33
CA ASN A 258 34.20 -15.04 -5.43
C ASN A 258 33.33 -15.33 -6.66
N ILE A 259 33.60 -14.64 -7.76
CA ILE A 259 32.81 -14.80 -8.98
C ILE A 259 33.70 -15.14 -10.17
N ASN A 260 33.11 -15.82 -11.14
CA ASN A 260 33.67 -16.02 -12.47
C ASN A 260 32.77 -15.32 -13.45
N GLU A 261 33.23 -14.22 -14.06
CA GLU A 261 32.39 -13.39 -14.90
C GLU A 261 32.02 -14.04 -16.24
N GLY A 262 32.96 -14.72 -16.80
CA GLY A 262 32.81 -15.27 -18.15
C GLY A 262 32.94 -14.16 -19.19
N GLU A 263 32.48 -14.45 -20.39
CA GLU A 263 32.56 -13.54 -21.53
C GLU A 263 31.22 -12.90 -21.83
N LYS A 264 31.26 -11.73 -22.47
CA LYS A 264 30.04 -10.98 -22.84
C LYS A 264 29.49 -11.53 -24.16
N TYR A 265 28.21 -11.82 -24.17
CA TYR A 265 27.50 -12.34 -25.34
C TYR A 265 26.52 -11.30 -25.88
N THR A 266 26.41 -11.26 -27.21
CA THR A 266 25.43 -10.39 -27.90
C THR A 266 24.44 -11.26 -28.66
N ILE A 267 23.32 -10.65 -29.08
CA ILE A 267 22.27 -11.37 -29.80
C ILE A 267 22.67 -11.53 -31.26
N ARG A 268 22.73 -12.78 -31.73
CA ARG A 268 23.01 -13.10 -33.14
C ARG A 268 21.75 -12.93 -33.97
N ASP A 269 20.65 -13.52 -33.55
CA ASP A 269 19.38 -13.42 -34.23
C ASP A 269 18.25 -13.72 -33.26
N VAL A 270 17.03 -13.34 -33.69
CA VAL A 270 15.81 -13.58 -32.91
C VAL A 270 14.79 -14.22 -33.84
N LYS A 271 14.23 -15.34 -33.42
CA LYS A 271 13.25 -16.10 -34.22
C LYS A 271 11.96 -16.26 -33.44
N LEU A 272 10.86 -16.27 -34.19
CA LEU A 272 9.54 -16.62 -33.68
C LEU A 272 9.13 -17.91 -34.32
N THR A 273 8.71 -18.89 -33.52
CA THR A 273 8.20 -20.17 -34.05
C THR A 273 6.89 -20.50 -33.35
N GLY A 274 6.16 -21.43 -33.90
CA GLY A 274 4.89 -21.87 -33.35
C GLY A 274 3.71 -21.17 -34.00
N ASP A 275 2.57 -21.33 -33.37
CA ASP A 275 1.29 -20.78 -33.89
C ASP A 275 1.02 -19.45 -33.14
N LEU A 276 1.16 -18.35 -33.86
CA LEU A 276 1.09 -17.04 -33.22
C LEU A 276 -0.35 -16.60 -32.89
N LYS A 277 -1.34 -17.01 -33.67
CA LYS A 277 -2.76 -16.66 -33.48
C LYS A 277 -3.09 -15.19 -33.66
N VAL A 278 -2.11 -14.29 -33.58
CA VAL A 278 -2.29 -12.86 -33.84
C VAL A 278 -1.37 -12.49 -34.99
N PRO A 279 -1.57 -11.36 -35.65
CA PRO A 279 -0.69 -10.98 -36.75
C PRO A 279 0.77 -10.96 -36.32
N GLU A 280 1.64 -11.58 -37.15
CA GLU A 280 3.06 -11.66 -36.83
C GLU A 280 3.69 -10.28 -36.58
N GLU A 281 3.21 -9.27 -37.29
CA GLU A 281 3.72 -7.91 -37.12
C GLU A 281 3.45 -7.36 -35.74
N GLU A 282 2.32 -7.69 -35.14
CA GLU A 282 2.01 -7.27 -33.78
C GLU A 282 2.93 -7.94 -32.78
N VAL A 283 3.21 -9.24 -32.97
CA VAL A 283 4.12 -9.97 -32.11
C VAL A 283 5.52 -9.42 -32.24
N LYS A 284 5.95 -9.11 -33.46
CA LYS A 284 7.28 -8.54 -33.69
C LYS A 284 7.48 -7.20 -33.00
N ARG A 285 6.43 -6.40 -32.87
CA ARG A 285 6.51 -5.14 -32.14
C ARG A 285 6.72 -5.33 -30.63
N LEU A 286 6.35 -6.49 -30.12
CA LEU A 286 6.54 -6.82 -28.70
C LEU A 286 7.94 -7.34 -28.41
N LEU A 287 8.71 -7.68 -29.45
CA LEU A 287 10.06 -8.20 -29.27
C LEU A 287 10.98 -7.09 -28.80
N LEU A 288 11.38 -7.17 -27.54
CA LEU A 288 12.37 -6.26 -26.98
C LEU A 288 13.78 -6.74 -27.25
N VAL A 289 13.92 -8.03 -27.53
CA VAL A 289 15.20 -8.65 -27.88
C VAL A 289 15.46 -8.43 -29.38
N GLN A 290 16.59 -7.81 -29.73
CA GLN A 290 16.91 -7.48 -31.11
C GLN A 290 18.37 -7.84 -31.42
N LYS A 291 18.60 -8.13 -32.70
CA LYS A 291 19.95 -8.48 -33.20
C LYS A 291 20.97 -7.40 -32.87
N GLY A 292 22.10 -7.80 -32.39
CA GLY A 292 23.22 -6.91 -32.07
C GLY A 292 23.18 -6.33 -30.66
N GLN A 293 22.07 -6.50 -29.96
CA GLN A 293 21.97 -6.08 -28.54
C GLN A 293 22.78 -7.02 -27.65
N VAL A 294 23.19 -6.52 -26.52
CA VAL A 294 23.75 -7.34 -25.45
C VAL A 294 22.64 -8.28 -24.94
N PHE A 295 22.98 -9.55 -24.76
CA PHE A 295 22.01 -10.50 -24.21
C PHE A 295 21.57 -10.06 -22.81
N SER A 296 20.26 -10.13 -22.57
CA SER A 296 19.69 -9.86 -21.25
C SER A 296 18.58 -10.88 -20.97
N ARG A 297 18.76 -11.68 -19.92
CA ARG A 297 17.73 -12.63 -19.50
C ARG A 297 16.42 -11.91 -19.15
N LYS A 298 16.55 -10.78 -18.50
CA LYS A 298 15.38 -9.99 -18.11
C LYS A 298 14.58 -9.52 -19.31
N VAL A 299 15.27 -9.02 -20.34
CA VAL A 299 14.60 -8.57 -21.57
C VAL A 299 13.95 -9.73 -22.29
N MET A 300 14.60 -10.89 -22.33
CA MET A 300 14.03 -12.08 -22.93
C MET A 300 12.77 -12.54 -22.21
N THR A 301 12.82 -12.60 -20.88
CA THR A 301 11.67 -13.01 -20.07
C THR A 301 10.51 -12.00 -20.20
N THR A 302 10.82 -10.72 -20.20
CA THR A 302 9.82 -9.67 -20.38
C THR A 302 9.14 -9.80 -21.73
N THR A 303 9.91 -10.09 -22.79
CA THR A 303 9.35 -10.30 -24.12
C THR A 303 8.40 -11.50 -24.13
N SER A 304 8.81 -12.62 -23.50
CA SER A 304 7.92 -13.78 -23.39
C SER A 304 6.62 -13.43 -22.69
N ASP A 305 6.70 -12.67 -21.61
CA ASP A 305 5.53 -12.27 -20.85
C ASP A 305 4.61 -11.34 -21.67
N LEU A 306 5.19 -10.42 -22.43
CA LEU A 306 4.41 -9.53 -23.29
C LEU A 306 3.65 -10.31 -24.35
N ILE A 307 4.30 -11.29 -24.96
CA ILE A 307 3.66 -12.12 -25.99
C ILE A 307 2.55 -12.96 -25.35
N THR A 308 2.83 -13.57 -24.20
CA THR A 308 1.84 -14.37 -23.48
C THR A 308 0.61 -13.53 -23.13
N ARG A 309 0.83 -12.32 -22.65
CA ARG A 309 -0.27 -11.41 -22.29
C ARG A 309 -1.09 -11.02 -23.53
N ARG A 310 -0.41 -10.73 -24.62
CA ARG A 310 -1.11 -10.38 -25.87
C ARG A 310 -2.02 -11.51 -26.32
N LEU A 311 -1.52 -12.75 -26.27
CA LEU A 311 -2.32 -13.92 -26.59
C LEU A 311 -3.47 -14.10 -25.60
N GLY A 312 -3.22 -13.88 -24.33
CA GLY A 312 -4.26 -13.97 -23.30
C GLY A 312 -5.38 -12.98 -23.54
N ASN A 313 -5.06 -11.80 -24.07
CA ASN A 313 -6.08 -10.78 -24.36
C ASN A 313 -7.03 -11.22 -25.47
N GLU A 314 -6.61 -12.19 -26.30
CA GLU A 314 -7.45 -12.75 -27.37
C GLU A 314 -8.11 -14.07 -26.96
N GLY A 315 -8.01 -14.44 -25.69
CA GLY A 315 -8.63 -15.65 -25.18
C GLY A 315 -7.71 -16.83 -25.01
N TYR A 316 -6.44 -16.72 -25.39
CA TYR A 316 -5.48 -17.82 -25.26
C TYR A 316 -4.84 -17.77 -23.87
N THR A 317 -5.66 -18.04 -22.86
CA THR A 317 -5.24 -17.93 -21.46
C THR A 317 -4.26 -19.01 -21.03
N PHE A 318 -4.22 -20.11 -21.79
CA PHE A 318 -3.30 -21.22 -21.50
C PHE A 318 -2.03 -21.12 -22.34
N ALA A 319 -1.79 -20.01 -23.01
CA ALA A 319 -0.66 -19.83 -23.88
C ALA A 319 0.66 -19.94 -23.09
N ASN A 320 1.63 -20.53 -23.73
CA ASN A 320 2.95 -20.70 -23.16
C ASN A 320 3.96 -20.19 -24.19
N VAL A 321 4.74 -19.17 -23.80
CA VAL A 321 5.77 -18.62 -24.68
C VAL A 321 7.10 -18.77 -23.98
N ASN A 322 8.00 -19.54 -24.60
CA ASN A 322 9.31 -19.80 -24.05
C ASN A 322 10.39 -19.15 -24.90
N GLY A 323 11.24 -18.34 -24.27
CA GLY A 323 12.44 -17.86 -24.91
C GLY A 323 13.56 -18.87 -24.71
N VAL A 324 14.06 -19.40 -25.80
CA VAL A 324 15.11 -20.42 -25.75
C VAL A 324 16.40 -19.81 -26.28
N PRO A 325 17.40 -19.56 -25.41
CA PRO A 325 18.68 -19.07 -25.88
C PRO A 325 19.56 -20.23 -26.30
N GLU A 326 20.29 -20.03 -27.37
CA GLU A 326 21.30 -20.97 -27.83
C GLU A 326 22.62 -20.21 -27.95
N ALA A 327 23.55 -20.54 -27.07
CA ALA A 327 24.85 -19.86 -27.05
C ALA A 327 25.77 -20.42 -28.13
N HIS A 328 26.48 -19.53 -28.82
CA HIS A 328 27.52 -19.86 -29.79
C HIS A 328 28.83 -19.37 -29.23
N ASP A 329 29.60 -20.28 -28.63
CA ASP A 329 30.79 -19.91 -27.90
C ASP A 329 31.96 -19.49 -28.82
N ASP A 330 31.90 -19.87 -30.11
CA ASP A 330 32.95 -19.51 -31.06
C ASP A 330 32.98 -17.99 -31.35
N ASP A 331 31.82 -17.35 -31.46
CA ASP A 331 31.73 -15.92 -31.73
C ASP A 331 31.07 -15.10 -30.60
N LYS A 332 30.81 -15.76 -29.47
CA LYS A 332 30.21 -15.12 -28.28
C LYS A 332 28.89 -14.45 -28.59
N THR A 333 28.00 -15.18 -29.26
CA THR A 333 26.66 -14.73 -29.58
C THR A 333 25.62 -15.70 -29.06
N VAL A 334 24.36 -15.20 -28.96
CA VAL A 334 23.23 -16.02 -28.56
C VAL A 334 22.13 -15.86 -29.59
N SER A 335 21.61 -17.00 -30.09
CA SER A 335 20.39 -16.99 -30.88
C SER A 335 19.22 -17.24 -29.94
N VAL A 336 18.21 -16.36 -30.00
CA VAL A 336 17.03 -16.47 -29.14
C VAL A 336 15.84 -16.86 -30.01
N THR A 337 15.20 -17.96 -29.65
CA THR A 337 13.97 -18.41 -30.31
C THR A 337 12.82 -18.32 -29.31
N PHE A 338 11.77 -17.59 -29.69
CA PHE A 338 10.55 -17.55 -28.89
C PHE A 338 9.58 -18.58 -29.48
N VAL A 339 9.31 -19.62 -28.70
CA VAL A 339 8.44 -20.71 -29.10
C VAL A 339 7.04 -20.40 -28.53
N VAL A 340 6.09 -20.16 -29.42
CA VAL A 340 4.74 -19.78 -29.04
C VAL A 340 3.81 -20.99 -29.16
N ASP A 341 3.25 -21.40 -28.03
CA ASP A 341 2.21 -22.45 -27.98
C ASP A 341 0.98 -21.79 -27.38
N PRO A 342 0.00 -21.42 -28.23
CA PRO A 342 -1.16 -20.70 -27.74
C PRO A 342 -2.11 -21.58 -26.96
N GLY A 343 -2.06 -22.89 -27.14
CA GLY A 343 -3.06 -23.76 -26.56
C GLY A 343 -4.44 -23.52 -27.20
N LYS A 344 -5.47 -23.93 -26.53
CA LYS A 344 -6.82 -23.69 -26.97
C LYS A 344 -7.35 -22.36 -26.46
N ARG A 345 -8.18 -21.70 -27.27
CA ARG A 345 -8.84 -20.48 -26.85
C ARG A 345 -9.82 -20.81 -25.72
N ALA A 346 -9.75 -20.07 -24.63
CA ALA A 346 -10.63 -20.31 -23.50
C ALA A 346 -11.85 -19.42 -23.55
N TYR A 347 -12.98 -19.95 -23.15
CA TYR A 347 -14.26 -19.24 -23.11
C TYR A 347 -14.77 -19.22 -21.68
N VAL A 348 -15.39 -18.11 -21.28
CA VAL A 348 -15.92 -17.96 -19.94
C VAL A 348 -17.28 -18.65 -19.85
N ASN A 349 -17.37 -19.67 -18.98
CA ASN A 349 -18.63 -20.33 -18.71
C ASN A 349 -19.49 -19.47 -17.80
N ARG A 350 -18.96 -19.15 -16.61
CA ARG A 350 -19.67 -18.34 -15.63
C ARG A 350 -18.71 -17.39 -14.94
N ILE A 351 -19.28 -16.27 -14.51
CA ILE A 351 -18.59 -15.34 -13.62
C ILE A 351 -19.30 -15.42 -12.27
N ASN A 352 -18.55 -15.82 -11.24
CA ASN A 352 -19.10 -16.05 -9.92
C ASN A 352 -18.47 -15.08 -8.90
N PHE A 353 -19.28 -14.68 -7.94
CA PHE A 353 -18.83 -13.79 -6.88
C PHE A 353 -19.04 -14.45 -5.52
N ARG A 354 -18.03 -14.35 -4.67
CA ARG A 354 -18.07 -14.92 -3.32
C ARG A 354 -17.59 -13.88 -2.31
N GLY A 355 -18.16 -13.95 -1.12
CA GLY A 355 -17.76 -13.07 -0.03
C GLY A 355 -18.53 -11.77 0.06
N ASN A 356 -19.42 -11.50 -0.90
CA ASN A 356 -20.24 -10.29 -0.90
C ASN A 356 -21.53 -10.53 -0.11
N THR A 357 -21.38 -10.72 1.19
CA THR A 357 -22.53 -11.07 2.05
C THR A 357 -23.51 -9.90 2.22
N LYS A 358 -23.01 -8.67 2.14
CA LYS A 358 -23.84 -7.47 2.30
C LYS A 358 -24.10 -6.77 0.98
N THR A 359 -23.19 -6.87 0.02
CA THR A 359 -23.29 -6.19 -1.26
C THR A 359 -24.06 -7.06 -2.23
N GLU A 360 -25.04 -6.49 -2.91
CA GLU A 360 -25.81 -7.22 -3.92
C GLU A 360 -24.91 -7.66 -5.08
N ASP A 361 -25.22 -8.83 -5.61
CA ASP A 361 -24.48 -9.42 -6.74
C ASP A 361 -24.43 -8.46 -7.92
N GLU A 362 -25.54 -7.76 -8.19
CA GLU A 362 -25.63 -6.81 -9.28
C GLU A 362 -24.54 -5.72 -9.19
N VAL A 363 -24.20 -5.29 -7.97
CA VAL A 363 -23.20 -4.25 -7.78
C VAL A 363 -21.82 -4.71 -8.26
N LEU A 364 -21.49 -5.97 -8.07
CA LEU A 364 -20.23 -6.52 -8.57
C LEU A 364 -20.33 -6.82 -10.07
N ARG A 365 -21.43 -7.44 -10.48
CA ARG A 365 -21.59 -7.90 -11.86
C ARG A 365 -21.60 -6.75 -12.86
N ARG A 366 -22.16 -5.60 -12.49
CA ARG A 366 -22.18 -4.43 -13.38
C ARG A 366 -20.82 -3.78 -13.57
N GLU A 367 -19.84 -4.13 -12.72
CA GLU A 367 -18.46 -3.64 -12.90
C GLU A 367 -17.69 -4.52 -13.89
N MET A 368 -18.22 -5.66 -14.29
CA MET A 368 -17.52 -6.59 -15.17
C MET A 368 -17.38 -6.04 -16.57
N ARG A 369 -16.18 -6.18 -17.12
CA ARG A 369 -15.92 -5.91 -18.54
C ARG A 369 -15.79 -7.21 -19.33
N GLN A 370 -15.35 -8.29 -18.64
CA GLN A 370 -15.40 -9.63 -19.22
C GLN A 370 -16.83 -10.13 -19.20
N MET A 371 -17.25 -10.73 -20.30
CA MET A 371 -18.62 -11.25 -20.43
C MET A 371 -18.64 -12.76 -20.37
N GLU A 372 -19.71 -13.32 -19.82
CA GLU A 372 -19.97 -14.77 -19.90
C GLU A 372 -20.22 -15.14 -21.35
N GLY A 373 -19.73 -16.31 -21.74
CA GLY A 373 -19.89 -16.81 -23.09
C GLY A 373 -18.87 -16.29 -24.10
N GLY A 374 -18.15 -15.25 -23.77
CA GLY A 374 -17.09 -14.73 -24.61
C GLY A 374 -15.76 -15.39 -24.31
N TRP A 375 -14.77 -15.14 -25.16
CA TRP A 375 -13.45 -15.68 -24.85
C TRP A 375 -12.88 -14.98 -23.61
N ALA A 376 -12.10 -15.73 -22.83
CA ALA A 376 -11.55 -15.25 -21.55
C ALA A 376 -10.34 -14.35 -21.80
N SER A 377 -10.57 -13.04 -21.84
CA SER A 377 -9.50 -12.07 -22.06
C SER A 377 -8.84 -11.73 -20.75
N THR A 378 -7.55 -12.00 -20.66
CA THR A 378 -6.77 -11.66 -19.46
C THR A 378 -6.90 -10.17 -19.15
N TYR A 379 -6.85 -9.32 -20.18
CA TYR A 379 -7.01 -7.89 -20.00
C TYR A 379 -8.36 -7.52 -19.38
N LEU A 380 -9.44 -8.08 -19.92
CA LEU A 380 -10.78 -7.75 -19.44
C LEU A 380 -11.04 -8.31 -18.04
N ILE A 381 -10.50 -9.50 -17.75
CA ILE A 381 -10.62 -10.08 -16.40
C ILE A 381 -9.90 -9.21 -15.37
N ASP A 382 -8.68 -8.78 -15.70
CA ASP A 382 -7.91 -7.92 -14.81
C ASP A 382 -8.53 -6.53 -14.67
N GLN A 383 -9.08 -6.00 -15.76
CA GLN A 383 -9.77 -4.72 -15.72
C GLN A 383 -11.00 -4.78 -14.82
N SER A 384 -11.73 -5.89 -14.89
CA SER A 384 -12.90 -6.12 -14.03
C SER A 384 -12.49 -6.16 -12.56
N LYS A 385 -11.38 -6.85 -12.26
CA LYS A 385 -10.85 -6.89 -10.91
C LYS A 385 -10.48 -5.48 -10.40
N ALA A 386 -9.79 -4.71 -11.24
CA ALA A 386 -9.40 -3.36 -10.88
C ALA A 386 -10.62 -2.47 -10.60
N ARG A 387 -11.68 -2.65 -11.38
CA ARG A 387 -12.92 -1.90 -11.15
C ARG A 387 -13.55 -2.25 -9.80
N LEU A 388 -13.55 -3.54 -9.44
CA LEU A 388 -14.06 -3.94 -8.12
C LEU A 388 -13.20 -3.34 -7.00
N GLU A 389 -11.88 -3.34 -7.18
CA GLU A 389 -10.98 -2.76 -6.18
C GLU A 389 -11.21 -1.26 -6.00
N ARG A 390 -11.52 -0.56 -7.09
CA ARG A 390 -11.75 0.89 -7.05
C ARG A 390 -13.03 1.28 -6.36
N LEU A 391 -13.98 0.36 -6.21
CA LEU A 391 -15.23 0.68 -5.51
C LEU A 391 -15.00 1.08 -4.06
N GLY A 392 -13.96 0.51 -3.43
CA GLY A 392 -13.69 0.78 -2.04
C GLY A 392 -14.55 0.02 -1.05
N TYR A 393 -15.37 -0.90 -1.53
CA TYR A 393 -16.25 -1.72 -0.67
C TYR A 393 -15.53 -2.94 -0.15
N PHE A 394 -14.39 -3.29 -0.74
CA PHE A 394 -13.70 -4.54 -0.47
C PHE A 394 -12.27 -4.28 -0.02
N LYS A 395 -11.88 -4.96 1.04
CA LYS A 395 -10.53 -4.94 1.56
C LYS A 395 -9.58 -5.68 0.61
N GLU A 396 -10.08 -6.75 -0.01
CA GLU A 396 -9.29 -7.60 -0.87
C GLU A 396 -10.19 -8.18 -1.97
N VAL A 397 -9.66 -8.21 -3.20
CA VAL A 397 -10.32 -8.83 -4.34
C VAL A 397 -9.34 -9.78 -4.99
N ASN A 398 -9.74 -11.04 -5.13
CA ASN A 398 -8.93 -12.05 -5.80
C ASN A 398 -9.74 -12.66 -6.94
N VAL A 399 -9.04 -13.06 -8.01
CA VAL A 399 -9.68 -13.71 -9.14
C VAL A 399 -8.97 -15.02 -9.46
N GLU A 400 -9.75 -16.05 -9.74
CA GLU A 400 -9.25 -17.34 -10.18
C GLU A 400 -10.00 -17.74 -11.44
N THR A 401 -9.33 -18.47 -12.32
CA THR A 401 -9.93 -18.91 -13.57
C THR A 401 -9.79 -20.43 -13.71
N PRO A 402 -10.47 -21.20 -12.86
CA PRO A 402 -10.37 -22.66 -12.94
C PRO A 402 -11.03 -23.21 -14.19
N ALA A 403 -10.46 -24.26 -14.74
CA ALA A 403 -11.05 -24.95 -15.87
C ALA A 403 -12.36 -25.61 -15.44
N VAL A 404 -13.34 -25.60 -16.33
CA VAL A 404 -14.62 -26.26 -16.07
C VAL A 404 -14.43 -27.76 -16.28
N PRO A 405 -14.76 -28.61 -15.27
CA PRO A 405 -14.60 -30.05 -15.44
C PRO A 405 -15.35 -30.58 -16.66
N GLY A 406 -14.73 -31.51 -17.38
CA GLY A 406 -15.29 -32.10 -18.57
C GLY A 406 -15.17 -31.28 -19.83
N THR A 407 -14.49 -30.13 -19.75
CA THR A 407 -14.21 -29.27 -20.91
C THR A 407 -12.73 -29.01 -20.99
N ASP A 408 -12.27 -28.74 -22.22
CA ASP A 408 -10.86 -28.38 -22.39
C ASP A 408 -10.67 -26.93 -22.84
N ASP A 409 -11.77 -26.19 -23.03
CA ASP A 409 -11.71 -24.82 -23.51
C ASP A 409 -12.60 -23.85 -22.71
N GLN A 410 -13.14 -24.29 -21.58
CA GLN A 410 -13.99 -23.41 -20.76
C GLN A 410 -13.39 -23.17 -19.40
N VAL A 411 -13.54 -21.95 -18.93
CA VAL A 411 -13.10 -21.57 -17.58
C VAL A 411 -14.23 -20.84 -16.88
N ASP A 412 -14.29 -20.98 -15.58
CA ASP A 412 -15.10 -20.10 -14.74
C ASP A 412 -14.20 -18.98 -14.25
N VAL A 413 -14.76 -17.79 -14.12
CA VAL A 413 -14.05 -16.66 -13.53
C VAL A 413 -14.66 -16.41 -12.16
N ASN A 414 -13.90 -16.70 -11.13
CA ASN A 414 -14.37 -16.60 -9.75
C ASN A 414 -13.69 -15.43 -9.05
N TYR A 415 -14.48 -14.43 -8.66
CA TYR A 415 -14.01 -13.31 -7.89
C TYR A 415 -14.37 -13.54 -6.43
N SER A 416 -13.36 -13.53 -5.58
CA SER A 416 -13.55 -13.64 -4.13
C SER A 416 -13.24 -12.30 -3.52
N VAL A 417 -14.18 -11.77 -2.74
CA VAL A 417 -14.01 -10.46 -2.14
C VAL A 417 -14.11 -10.59 -0.62
N GLU A 418 -13.40 -9.71 0.07
CA GLU A 418 -13.54 -9.57 1.51
C GLU A 418 -14.08 -8.16 1.75
N GLU A 419 -15.29 -8.08 2.26
CA GLU A 419 -15.95 -6.80 2.47
C GLU A 419 -15.31 -6.04 3.62
N GLN A 420 -15.28 -4.71 3.48
CA GLN A 420 -14.84 -3.82 4.54
C GLN A 420 -15.94 -2.79 4.78
N PRO A 421 -15.96 -2.17 5.94
CA PRO A 421 -16.96 -1.14 6.18
C PRO A 421 -16.83 -0.04 5.14
N SER A 422 -17.90 0.23 4.42
CA SER A 422 -17.97 1.28 3.40
C SER A 422 -18.69 2.52 3.92
N GLY A 423 -19.27 2.42 5.11
CA GLY A 423 -19.89 3.53 5.77
C GLY A 423 -19.03 4.01 6.92
N SER A 424 -19.14 5.28 7.24
CA SER A 424 -18.38 5.84 8.34
C SER A 424 -19.17 6.95 9.04
N ILE A 425 -18.93 7.04 10.33
CA ILE A 425 -19.35 8.18 11.13
C ILE A 425 -18.05 8.84 11.55
N THR A 426 -17.83 10.07 11.11
CA THR A 426 -16.58 10.75 11.31
C THR A 426 -16.80 12.02 12.13
N ALA A 427 -15.97 12.22 13.13
CA ALA A 427 -15.85 13.50 13.79
C ALA A 427 -14.46 14.02 13.48
N SER A 428 -14.38 15.26 13.07
CA SER A 428 -13.09 15.83 12.67
C SER A 428 -12.82 17.12 13.41
N VAL A 429 -11.54 17.35 13.64
CA VAL A 429 -11.04 18.60 14.20
C VAL A 429 -9.92 19.05 13.28
N GLY A 430 -10.03 20.29 12.84
CA GLY A 430 -8.99 20.87 12.00
C GLY A 430 -8.62 22.23 12.52
N PHE A 431 -7.56 22.76 11.95
CA PHE A 431 -7.13 24.11 12.25
C PHE A 431 -6.51 24.72 10.99
N ALA A 432 -6.95 25.92 10.67
CA ALA A 432 -6.36 26.71 9.60
C ALA A 432 -5.99 28.07 10.17
N GLN A 433 -4.87 28.61 9.74
CA GLN A 433 -4.39 29.87 10.28
C GLN A 433 -5.39 31.00 10.06
N SER A 434 -6.05 31.02 8.90
CA SER A 434 -7.03 32.09 8.59
C SER A 434 -8.40 31.82 9.18
N ALA A 435 -8.81 30.58 9.33
CA ALA A 435 -10.16 30.21 9.76
C ALA A 435 -10.26 29.80 11.23
N GLY A 436 -9.11 29.53 11.87
CA GLY A 436 -9.09 29.07 13.24
C GLY A 436 -9.48 27.62 13.38
N LEU A 437 -10.12 27.28 14.48
CA LEU A 437 -10.55 25.93 14.78
C LEU A 437 -11.73 25.54 13.90
N ILE A 438 -11.65 24.36 13.30
CA ILE A 438 -12.70 23.82 12.44
C ILE A 438 -13.17 22.51 13.06
N LEU A 439 -14.45 22.39 13.30
CA LEU A 439 -15.07 21.18 13.81
C LEU A 439 -15.98 20.61 12.73
N GLY A 440 -15.93 19.31 12.56
CA GLY A 440 -16.76 18.67 11.57
C GLY A 440 -17.33 17.35 12.06
N GLY A 441 -18.45 16.99 11.47
CA GLY A 441 -19.04 15.68 11.65
C GLY A 441 -19.67 15.25 10.36
N SER A 442 -19.58 13.97 10.06
CA SER A 442 -20.22 13.44 8.86
C SER A 442 -20.62 12.01 9.05
N ILE A 443 -21.68 11.65 8.37
CA ILE A 443 -22.15 10.28 8.21
C ILE A 443 -22.14 10.01 6.72
N SER A 444 -21.40 9.00 6.29
CA SER A 444 -21.39 8.63 4.88
C SER A 444 -21.50 7.13 4.74
N GLN A 445 -22.11 6.71 3.64
CA GLN A 445 -22.24 5.31 3.30
C GLN A 445 -22.05 5.19 1.79
N ASN A 446 -20.95 4.56 1.36
CA ASN A 446 -20.66 4.43 -0.05
C ASN A 446 -21.39 3.27 -0.72
N ASN A 447 -21.92 2.37 0.08
CA ASN A 447 -22.64 1.20 -0.41
C ASN A 447 -23.90 1.06 0.42
N PHE A 448 -24.80 2.03 0.24
CA PHE A 448 -26.00 2.16 1.08
C PHE A 448 -26.89 0.92 0.94
N LEU A 449 -27.05 0.19 2.02
CA LEU A 449 -27.83 -1.04 2.09
C LEU A 449 -27.39 -2.08 1.04
N GLY A 450 -26.13 -2.06 0.63
CA GLY A 450 -25.58 -3.01 -0.34
C GLY A 450 -25.95 -2.73 -1.78
N THR A 451 -26.57 -1.59 -2.06
CA THR A 451 -27.04 -1.23 -3.40
C THR A 451 -25.98 -0.55 -4.26
N GLY A 452 -24.87 -0.18 -3.67
CA GLY A 452 -23.85 0.59 -4.37
C GLY A 452 -24.14 2.07 -4.44
N ASN A 453 -25.27 2.52 -3.88
CA ASN A 453 -25.59 3.94 -3.82
C ASN A 453 -24.83 4.63 -2.69
N LYS A 454 -24.49 5.89 -2.91
CA LYS A 454 -23.71 6.65 -1.94
C LYS A 454 -24.59 7.72 -1.30
N VAL A 455 -24.59 7.75 0.03
CA VAL A 455 -25.34 8.75 0.81
C VAL A 455 -24.37 9.43 1.74
N SER A 456 -24.44 10.75 1.85
CA SER A 456 -23.58 11.48 2.77
C SER A 456 -24.35 12.65 3.41
N ILE A 457 -24.08 12.88 4.69
CA ILE A 457 -24.60 14.01 5.44
C ILE A 457 -23.41 14.59 6.19
N GLY A 458 -23.20 15.89 6.05
CA GLY A 458 -22.06 16.53 6.67
C GLY A 458 -22.43 17.82 7.39
N LEU A 459 -21.68 18.14 8.42
CA LEU A 459 -21.75 19.36 9.17
C LEU A 459 -20.33 19.84 9.41
N THR A 460 -20.06 21.10 9.09
CA THR A 460 -18.78 21.72 9.36
C THR A 460 -19.03 23.08 10.00
N ARG A 461 -18.23 23.40 11.01
CA ARG A 461 -18.33 24.69 11.66
C ARG A 461 -16.94 25.23 12.00
N SER A 462 -16.73 26.47 11.66
CA SER A 462 -15.60 27.27 12.09
C SER A 462 -16.11 28.63 12.52
N GLU A 463 -15.22 29.50 12.95
CA GLU A 463 -15.66 30.85 13.34
C GLU A 463 -16.27 31.60 12.18
N TYR A 464 -15.76 31.38 10.95
CA TYR A 464 -16.22 32.15 9.81
C TYR A 464 -17.26 31.43 8.96
N GLN A 465 -17.44 30.10 9.09
CA GLN A 465 -18.34 29.38 8.21
C GLN A 465 -19.08 28.27 8.94
N THR A 466 -20.36 28.14 8.66
CA THR A 466 -21.17 26.99 9.02
C THR A 466 -21.70 26.36 7.74
N ARG A 467 -21.56 25.04 7.60
CA ARG A 467 -22.00 24.34 6.41
C ARG A 467 -22.73 23.07 6.80
N TYR A 468 -23.91 22.87 6.21
CA TYR A 468 -24.64 21.60 6.25
C TYR A 468 -24.76 21.11 4.83
N ASN A 469 -24.52 19.83 4.60
CA ASN A 469 -24.67 19.31 3.24
C ASN A 469 -25.23 17.89 3.27
N PHE A 470 -25.97 17.58 2.22
CA PHE A 470 -26.53 16.26 1.96
C PHE A 470 -26.21 15.90 0.54
N GLY A 471 -25.86 14.63 0.32
CA GLY A 471 -25.59 14.13 -1.02
C GLY A 471 -26.11 12.71 -1.17
N PHE A 472 -26.59 12.41 -2.35
CA PHE A 472 -27.00 11.08 -2.77
C PHE A 472 -26.50 10.86 -4.19
N VAL A 473 -25.89 9.70 -4.46
CA VAL A 473 -25.45 9.33 -5.80
C VAL A 473 -25.85 7.89 -6.07
N ASP A 474 -26.52 7.68 -7.19
CA ASP A 474 -26.76 6.36 -7.77
C ASP A 474 -25.77 6.23 -8.94
N PRO A 475 -24.66 5.47 -8.77
CA PRO A 475 -23.64 5.43 -9.83
C PRO A 475 -24.07 4.66 -11.08
N TYR A 476 -25.14 3.89 -10.98
CA TYR A 476 -25.69 3.15 -12.12
C TYR A 476 -27.19 3.39 -12.24
N TRP A 477 -27.55 4.66 -12.40
CA TRP A 477 -28.95 5.01 -12.71
C TRP A 477 -29.39 4.34 -14.00
N THR A 478 -28.45 4.18 -14.95
CA THR A 478 -28.67 3.33 -16.12
C THR A 478 -27.63 2.21 -16.09
N VAL A 479 -27.89 1.15 -16.85
CA VAL A 479 -26.96 0.00 -16.92
C VAL A 479 -25.62 0.39 -17.54
N ASP A 480 -25.58 1.46 -18.31
CA ASP A 480 -24.37 1.93 -18.97
C ASP A 480 -23.43 2.68 -18.02
N GLY A 481 -23.83 2.88 -16.76
CA GLY A 481 -23.00 3.58 -15.81
C GLY A 481 -23.23 5.08 -15.76
N VAL A 482 -24.37 5.55 -16.30
CA VAL A 482 -24.76 6.95 -16.14
C VAL A 482 -25.22 7.14 -14.70
N SER A 483 -24.59 8.05 -13.98
CA SER A 483 -24.93 8.29 -12.59
C SER A 483 -25.97 9.38 -12.43
N LEU A 484 -26.71 9.32 -11.33
CA LEU A 484 -27.67 10.38 -10.96
C LEU A 484 -27.39 10.78 -9.54
N GLY A 485 -27.21 12.07 -9.33
CA GLY A 485 -26.94 12.59 -8.00
C GLY A 485 -27.92 13.69 -7.60
N TYR A 486 -28.18 13.75 -6.30
CA TYR A 486 -28.94 14.86 -5.70
C TYR A 486 -28.10 15.45 -4.60
N ASN A 487 -28.17 16.78 -4.46
CA ASN A 487 -27.49 17.42 -3.36
C ASN A 487 -28.29 18.59 -2.83
N ALA A 488 -28.07 18.90 -1.57
CA ALA A 488 -28.66 20.07 -0.94
C ALA A 488 -27.67 20.59 0.07
N PHE A 489 -27.59 21.90 0.23
CA PHE A 489 -26.69 22.49 1.19
C PHE A 489 -27.22 23.80 1.75
N TYR A 490 -26.69 24.15 2.93
CA TYR A 490 -26.82 25.45 3.56
C TYR A 490 -25.44 25.88 4.04
N ARG A 491 -25.12 27.16 3.76
CA ARG A 491 -23.79 27.64 4.10
C ARG A 491 -23.83 29.11 4.52
N UNK A 492 -23.18 29.56 5.46
CA UNK A 492 -23.17 30.59 5.88
C UNK A 492 -21.96 30.89 5.98
N THR A 493 -21.52 31.89 5.53
CA THR A 493 -20.15 32.39 5.59
C THR A 493 -20.11 33.84 6.03
N ASP A 494 -19.28 34.13 6.98
CA ASP A 494 -19.09 35.49 7.49
C ASP A 494 -17.63 35.88 7.38
N TYR A 495 -17.29 36.66 6.36
CA TYR A 495 -15.90 37.02 6.08
C TYR A 495 -15.30 37.98 7.11
N ASP A 496 -16.13 38.62 7.95
CA ASP A 496 -15.63 39.42 9.08
C ASP A 496 -14.84 38.59 10.08
N GLU A 497 -15.18 37.31 10.17
CA GLU A 497 -14.56 36.41 11.17
C GLU A 497 -13.31 35.71 10.62
N LEU A 498 -12.97 35.95 9.36
CA LEU A 498 -11.78 35.33 8.77
C LEU A 498 -10.55 36.17 9.18
N ASP A 499 -9.54 35.52 9.69
CA ASP A 499 -8.33 36.21 10.22
C ASP A 499 -7.35 36.56 9.09
N VAL A 500 -7.85 37.26 8.09
CA VAL A 500 -7.05 37.82 6.98
C VAL A 500 -7.75 39.10 6.50
N ASP A 501 -7.04 39.92 5.75
CA ASP A 501 -7.57 41.21 5.27
C ASP A 501 -8.36 41.01 3.98
N VAL A 502 -9.56 40.50 4.12
CA VAL A 502 -10.50 40.27 3.01
C VAL A 502 -11.74 41.17 3.24
N ALA A 503 -12.33 41.66 2.16
CA ALA A 503 -13.48 42.56 2.24
C ALA A 503 -14.60 41.92 3.07
N SER A 504 -15.20 42.71 3.93
CA SER A 504 -16.07 42.26 5.02
C SER A 504 -17.52 42.19 4.55
N TYR A 505 -18.13 41.03 4.63
CA TYR A 505 -19.57 40.82 4.38
C TYR A 505 -19.90 39.40 4.82
N SER A 506 -21.19 39.11 4.87
CA SER A 506 -21.63 37.72 5.11
C SER A 506 -22.60 37.29 4.03
N VAL A 507 -22.63 36.02 3.75
CA VAL A 507 -23.53 35.46 2.75
C VAL A 507 -24.16 34.18 3.30
N ASN A 508 -25.47 34.08 3.22
CA ASN A 508 -26.22 32.88 3.54
C ASN A 508 -26.65 32.24 2.23
N SER A 509 -26.23 31.04 1.98
CA SER A 509 -26.56 30.31 0.76
C SER A 509 -27.37 29.07 1.09
N LEU A 510 -28.45 28.87 0.38
CA LEU A 510 -29.28 27.67 0.44
C LEU A 510 -29.40 27.14 -0.99
N GLY A 511 -29.07 25.91 -1.21
CA GLY A 511 -29.11 25.36 -2.55
C GLY A 511 -29.50 23.89 -2.61
N ALA A 512 -30.01 23.51 -3.77
CA ALA A 512 -30.32 22.13 -4.08
C ALA A 512 -30.09 21.90 -5.55
N GLY A 513 -29.64 20.70 -5.90
CA GLY A 513 -29.36 20.42 -7.29
C GLY A 513 -29.40 18.94 -7.61
N MET A 514 -29.39 18.67 -8.91
CA MET A 514 -29.24 17.30 -9.41
C MET A 514 -28.16 17.30 -10.47
N SER A 515 -27.53 16.16 -10.62
CA SER A 515 -26.48 16.00 -11.62
C SER A 515 -26.56 14.63 -12.27
N ILE A 516 -26.15 14.59 -13.53
CA ILE A 516 -26.06 13.36 -14.31
C ILE A 516 -24.64 13.24 -14.78
N GLY A 517 -23.99 12.11 -14.43
CA GLY A 517 -22.61 11.83 -14.85
C GLY A 517 -22.59 10.78 -15.93
N TYR A 518 -21.90 11.08 -17.02
CA TYR A 518 -21.80 10.18 -18.18
C TYR A 518 -20.35 9.77 -18.36
N PRO A 519 -20.03 8.48 -18.22
CA PRO A 519 -18.65 8.04 -18.44
C PRO A 519 -18.32 8.02 -19.93
N ILE A 520 -17.30 8.79 -20.32
CA ILE A 520 -16.83 8.78 -21.69
C ILE A 520 -15.90 7.60 -21.92
N SER A 521 -15.06 7.32 -20.90
CA SER A 521 -14.08 6.25 -20.95
C SER A 521 -13.84 5.77 -19.52
N GLU A 522 -12.88 4.87 -19.36
CA GLU A 522 -12.53 4.38 -18.02
C GLU A 522 -11.92 5.48 -17.13
N THR A 523 -11.38 6.52 -17.73
CA THR A 523 -10.68 7.57 -16.99
C THR A 523 -11.37 8.93 -17.07
N SER A 524 -12.35 9.13 -17.94
CA SER A 524 -12.95 10.44 -18.10
C SER A 524 -14.48 10.39 -18.05
N ARG A 525 -15.05 11.55 -17.67
CA ARG A 525 -16.46 11.64 -17.35
C ARG A 525 -16.98 13.02 -17.68
N LEU A 526 -18.20 13.09 -18.19
CA LEU A 526 -18.95 14.35 -18.34
C LEU A 526 -20.01 14.40 -17.25
N THR A 527 -20.21 15.57 -16.69
CA THR A 527 -21.26 15.79 -15.68
C THR A 527 -22.13 16.97 -16.09
N TYR A 528 -23.43 16.77 -16.07
CA TYR A 528 -24.42 17.82 -16.36
C TYR A 528 -25.15 18.09 -15.07
N GLY A 529 -25.25 19.38 -14.73
CA GLY A 529 -25.90 19.76 -13.48
C GLY A 529 -26.97 20.80 -13.67
N LEU A 530 -28.02 20.72 -12.87
CA LEU A 530 -29.03 21.75 -12.74
C LEU A 530 -29.21 22.01 -11.26
N SER A 531 -29.25 23.28 -10.87
CA SER A 531 -29.42 23.63 -9.46
C SER A 531 -30.17 24.91 -9.29
N VAL A 532 -30.67 25.11 -8.09
CA VAL A 532 -31.26 26.36 -7.66
C VAL A 532 -30.54 26.76 -6.38
N GLN A 533 -30.20 28.04 -6.31
CA GLN A 533 -29.47 28.54 -5.16
C GLN A 533 -30.00 29.92 -4.79
N ARG A 534 -30.24 30.10 -3.52
CA ARG A 534 -30.68 31.41 -2.98
C ARG A 534 -29.53 31.92 -2.11
N ASP A 535 -29.09 33.14 -2.41
CA ASP A 535 -28.04 33.83 -1.67
C ASP A 535 -28.60 35.09 -1.06
N GLN A 536 -28.34 35.28 0.23
CA GLN A 536 -28.65 36.51 0.92
C GLN A 536 -27.35 37.10 1.45
N ILE A 537 -27.11 38.36 1.13
CA ILE A 537 -25.89 39.05 1.47
C ILE A 537 -26.21 40.14 2.50
N ASP A 538 -25.42 40.14 3.57
CA ASP A 538 -25.49 41.16 4.61
C ASP A 538 -24.17 41.88 4.73
N THR A 539 -24.21 43.18 4.93
CA THR A 539 -22.99 43.97 5.11
C THR A 539 -22.35 43.65 6.45
N GLY A 540 -21.04 43.65 6.46
CA GLY A 540 -20.25 43.48 7.69
C GLY A 540 -20.02 44.82 8.35
N ARG A 541 -19.18 44.80 9.39
CA ARG A 541 -18.91 46.02 10.18
C ARG A 541 -18.16 47.06 9.35
N TYR A 542 -17.25 46.63 8.50
CA TYR A 542 -16.43 47.55 7.73
C TYR A 542 -16.54 47.29 6.22
N THR A 543 -17.78 47.21 5.75
CA THR A 543 -18.07 46.88 4.35
C THR A 543 -17.62 48.01 3.43
N VAL A 544 -17.00 47.61 2.29
CA VAL A 544 -16.42 48.55 1.32
C VAL A 544 -17.46 49.07 0.34
N ASP A 545 -17.10 50.14 -0.36
CA ASP A 545 -18.01 50.81 -1.29
C ASP A 545 -18.46 49.92 -2.43
N GLU A 546 -17.59 49.09 -2.94
CA GLU A 546 -17.90 48.19 -4.05
C GLU A 546 -19.07 47.26 -3.69
N ILE A 547 -19.12 46.80 -2.45
CA ILE A 547 -20.21 45.93 -1.98
C ILE A 547 -21.50 46.74 -1.83
N TYR A 548 -21.43 47.91 -1.22
CA TYR A 548 -22.62 48.78 -1.12
C TYR A 548 -23.19 49.14 -2.47
N ASP A 549 -22.33 49.48 -3.45
CA ASP A 549 -22.79 49.84 -4.80
C ASP A 549 -23.48 48.63 -5.46
N PHE A 550 -22.95 47.41 -5.29
CA PHE A 550 -23.61 46.24 -5.84
C PHE A 550 -24.97 46.02 -5.20
N LEU A 551 -25.04 46.13 -3.87
CA LEU A 551 -26.28 45.87 -3.16
C LEU A 551 -27.33 46.95 -3.49
N ASP A 552 -26.93 48.20 -3.66
CA ASP A 552 -27.84 49.27 -4.06
C ASP A 552 -28.40 49.04 -5.46
N LYS A 553 -27.60 48.48 -6.35
CA LYS A 553 -28.04 48.27 -7.76
C LYS A 553 -28.83 46.98 -7.92
N GLU A 554 -28.37 45.87 -7.31
CA GLU A 554 -28.93 44.55 -7.57
C GLU A 554 -29.82 44.05 -6.44
N GLY A 555 -29.71 44.62 -5.23
CA GLY A 555 -30.37 44.06 -4.06
C GLY A 555 -29.47 43.14 -3.26
N ASP A 556 -30.05 42.53 -2.22
CA ASP A 556 -29.28 41.72 -1.30
C ASP A 556 -29.74 40.25 -1.22
N ASN A 557 -30.70 39.86 -2.06
CA ASN A 557 -31.30 38.54 -2.00
C ASN A 557 -31.51 38.05 -3.43
N PHE A 558 -30.89 36.95 -3.78
CA PHE A 558 -30.88 36.47 -5.14
C PHE A 558 -31.25 35.00 -5.20
N THR A 559 -32.16 34.64 -6.09
CA THR A 559 -32.44 33.25 -6.43
C THR A 559 -32.02 33.03 -7.86
N ASN A 560 -31.09 32.12 -8.06
CA ASN A 560 -30.51 31.81 -9.38
C ASN A 560 -30.70 30.34 -9.71
N PHE A 561 -31.10 30.10 -10.95
CA PHE A 561 -31.18 28.75 -11.52
C PHE A 561 -29.91 28.59 -12.40
N LYS A 562 -29.16 27.53 -12.13
CA LYS A 562 -27.88 27.35 -12.79
C LYS A 562 -27.82 26.04 -13.56
N ALA A 563 -27.13 26.05 -14.66
CA ALA A 563 -26.78 24.84 -15.40
C ALA A 563 -25.28 24.75 -15.50
N SER A 564 -24.77 23.53 -15.46
CA SER A 564 -23.34 23.34 -15.56
C SER A 564 -23.01 22.13 -16.42
N ILE A 565 -21.85 22.18 -17.08
CA ILE A 565 -21.26 21.05 -17.79
C ILE A 565 -19.82 20.92 -17.28
N GLY A 566 -19.48 19.75 -16.81
CA GLY A 566 -18.13 19.47 -16.35
C GLY A 566 -17.53 18.29 -17.07
N TRP A 567 -16.24 18.38 -17.34
CA TRP A 567 -15.47 17.27 -17.86
C TRP A 567 -14.33 17.03 -16.89
N SER A 568 -14.11 15.77 -16.54
CA SER A 568 -13.00 15.40 -15.68
C SER A 568 -12.32 14.15 -16.20
N GLU A 569 -11.03 14.07 -15.94
CA GLU A 569 -10.22 12.92 -16.33
C GLU A 569 -9.19 12.69 -15.25
N SER A 570 -8.96 11.44 -14.90
CA SER A 570 -7.93 11.10 -13.92
C SER A 570 -7.29 9.77 -14.26
N THR A 571 -5.97 9.77 -14.35
CA THR A 571 -5.18 8.55 -14.48
C THR A 571 -4.26 8.35 -13.27
N LEU A 572 -4.52 9.05 -12.17
CA LEU A 572 -3.68 8.97 -10.98
C LEU A 572 -3.63 7.56 -10.43
N ASN A 573 -2.43 7.14 -10.00
CA ASN A 573 -2.23 5.79 -9.48
C ASN A 573 -2.79 5.59 -8.07
N LYS A 574 -3.07 6.67 -7.34
CA LYS A 574 -3.62 6.62 -5.99
C LYS A 574 -4.55 7.80 -5.78
N GLY A 575 -5.52 7.64 -4.89
CA GLY A 575 -6.40 8.74 -4.51
C GLY A 575 -5.74 9.73 -3.58
N VAL A 576 -4.83 9.25 -2.73
CA VAL A 576 -4.12 10.07 -1.75
C VAL A 576 -2.63 9.84 -1.97
N LEU A 577 -1.86 10.92 -1.96
CA LEU A 577 -0.40 10.89 -2.16
C LEU A 577 -0.03 10.18 -3.48
N ALA A 578 -0.67 10.59 -4.57
CA ALA A 578 -0.37 10.05 -5.89
C ALA A 578 1.07 10.36 -6.29
N THR A 579 1.67 9.48 -7.10
CA THR A 579 3.04 9.65 -7.58
C THR A 579 3.16 9.50 -9.09
N ARG A 580 2.06 9.19 -9.77
CA ARG A 580 2.08 8.94 -11.22
C ARG A 580 0.72 9.25 -11.82
N GLY A 581 0.74 9.72 -13.06
CA GLY A 581 -0.48 9.99 -13.80
C GLY A 581 -0.85 11.47 -13.79
N HIS A 582 -2.05 11.75 -14.25
CA HIS A 582 -2.53 13.14 -14.30
C HIS A 582 -4.01 13.19 -13.96
N SER A 583 -4.47 14.37 -13.57
CA SER A 583 -5.89 14.62 -13.45
C SER A 583 -6.19 16.03 -13.95
N GLN A 584 -7.36 16.21 -14.53
CA GLN A 584 -7.78 17.53 -14.96
C GLN A 584 -9.30 17.61 -14.95
N SER A 585 -9.80 18.81 -14.76
CA SER A 585 -11.22 19.07 -14.81
C SER A 585 -11.48 20.44 -15.42
N LEU A 586 -12.56 20.52 -16.20
CA LEU A 586 -13.03 21.77 -16.78
C LEU A 586 -14.52 21.85 -16.49
N THR A 587 -14.96 22.96 -15.90
CA THR A 587 -16.37 23.16 -15.55
C THR A 587 -16.84 24.48 -16.15
N LEU A 588 -17.96 24.43 -16.83
CA LEU A 588 -18.66 25.60 -17.33
C LEU A 588 -19.98 25.73 -16.60
N GLU A 589 -20.26 26.89 -16.06
CA GLU A 589 -21.49 27.13 -15.31
C GLU A 589 -22.12 28.44 -15.79
N THR A 590 -23.43 28.46 -15.92
CA THR A 590 -24.14 29.66 -16.30
C THR A 590 -25.49 29.71 -15.58
N THR A 591 -25.95 30.89 -15.30
CA THR A 591 -27.35 31.10 -14.83
C THR A 591 -28.32 30.94 -16.00
N LEU A 592 -29.55 30.54 -15.66
CA LEU A 592 -30.61 30.30 -16.62
C LEU A 592 -31.62 31.42 -16.58
N PRO A 593 -32.45 31.58 -17.61
CA PRO A 593 -33.54 32.56 -17.54
C PRO A 593 -34.45 32.33 -16.33
N GLY A 594 -34.90 33.41 -15.72
CA GLY A 594 -35.65 33.38 -14.49
C GLY A 594 -34.81 33.61 -13.26
N SER A 595 -33.48 33.68 -13.42
CA SER A 595 -32.57 34.00 -12.33
C SER A 595 -32.55 35.51 -12.08
N ASP A 596 -32.25 35.88 -10.84
CA ASP A 596 -32.14 37.28 -10.47
C ASP A 596 -30.86 37.92 -11.01
N LEU A 597 -29.80 37.15 -11.16
CA LEU A 597 -28.54 37.60 -11.76
C LEU A 597 -28.21 36.75 -12.97
N SER A 598 -27.44 37.36 -13.90
CA SER A 598 -27.00 36.63 -15.10
C SER A 598 -25.50 36.66 -15.18
N PHE A 599 -24.88 35.50 -15.01
CA PHE A 599 -23.42 35.39 -15.07
C PHE A 599 -23.03 33.99 -15.47
N TYR A 600 -21.77 33.84 -15.84
CA TYR A 600 -21.19 32.53 -16.13
C TYR A 600 -19.78 32.44 -15.55
N LYS A 601 -19.31 31.21 -15.35
CA LYS A 601 -17.97 30.94 -14.85
C LYS A 601 -17.38 29.75 -15.62
N ILE A 602 -16.07 29.81 -15.84
CA ILE A 602 -15.30 28.74 -16.46
C ILE A 602 -14.15 28.43 -15.51
N ASP A 603 -14.03 27.19 -15.08
CA ASP A 603 -12.98 26.76 -14.15
C ASP A 603 -12.22 25.60 -14.74
N TYR A 604 -10.89 25.66 -14.65
CA TYR A 604 -10.01 24.57 -15.05
C TYR A 604 -9.03 24.27 -13.93
N ARG A 605 -8.83 22.98 -13.65
CA ARG A 605 -7.85 22.52 -12.67
C ARG A 605 -7.14 21.33 -13.28
N GLY A 606 -5.81 21.34 -13.21
CA GLY A 606 -5.02 20.25 -13.73
C GLY A 606 -3.78 20.00 -12.93
N GLN A 607 -3.36 18.74 -12.90
CA GLN A 607 -2.09 18.36 -12.31
C GLN A 607 -1.54 17.14 -13.03
N VAL A 608 -0.21 17.02 -13.02
CA VAL A 608 0.47 15.87 -13.59
C VAL A 608 1.64 15.50 -12.69
N PHE A 609 1.78 14.19 -12.47
CA PHE A 609 2.91 13.61 -11.74
C PHE A 609 3.79 12.89 -12.74
N ALA A 610 5.03 13.32 -12.86
CA ALA A 610 5.99 12.74 -13.78
C ALA A 610 7.15 12.12 -12.99
N PRO A 611 7.17 10.80 -12.83
CA PRO A 611 8.27 10.16 -12.11
C PRO A 611 9.60 10.39 -12.84
N LEU A 612 10.61 10.85 -12.13
CA LEU A 612 11.96 11.00 -12.65
C LEU A 612 12.77 9.76 -12.35
N THR A 613 12.63 9.24 -11.13
CA THR A 613 13.25 8.00 -10.70
C THR A 613 12.23 7.28 -9.81
N ASP A 614 12.62 6.15 -9.25
CA ASP A 614 11.74 5.44 -8.32
C ASP A 614 11.43 6.26 -7.06
N ASN A 615 12.32 7.19 -6.71
CA ASN A 615 12.20 7.95 -5.46
C ASN A 615 11.86 9.42 -5.66
N TYR A 616 11.96 9.96 -6.88
CA TYR A 616 11.77 11.37 -7.14
C TYR A 616 10.70 11.55 -8.20
N THR A 617 9.77 12.45 -7.95
CA THR A 617 8.67 12.75 -8.86
C THR A 617 8.50 14.25 -8.98
N MET A 618 8.28 14.74 -10.21
CA MET A 618 7.87 16.12 -10.42
C MET A 618 6.35 16.20 -10.51
N ARG A 619 5.79 17.18 -9.84
CA ARG A 619 4.36 17.48 -9.95
C ARG A 619 4.21 18.89 -10.49
N PHE A 620 3.37 19.04 -11.51
CA PHE A 620 2.99 20.34 -12.03
C PHE A 620 1.50 20.49 -11.83
N HIS A 621 1.07 21.69 -11.41
CA HIS A 621 -0.35 21.91 -11.19
C HIS A 621 -0.71 23.32 -11.57
N THR A 622 -1.97 23.50 -11.96
CA THR A 622 -2.50 24.80 -12.30
C THR A 622 -3.99 24.85 -11.97
N GLU A 623 -4.44 26.05 -11.69
CA GLU A 623 -5.85 26.33 -11.48
C GLU A 623 -6.15 27.66 -12.19
N LEU A 624 -7.13 27.61 -13.10
CA LEU A 624 -7.51 28.77 -13.90
C LEU A 624 -9.00 28.99 -13.75
N GLY A 625 -9.40 30.25 -13.70
CA GLY A 625 -10.81 30.60 -13.60
C GLY A 625 -11.10 31.90 -14.34
N TYR A 626 -12.31 31.99 -14.87
CA TYR A 626 -12.80 33.21 -15.50
C TYR A 626 -14.31 33.26 -15.34
N GLY A 627 -14.82 34.42 -15.01
CA GLY A 627 -16.24 34.64 -14.97
C GLY A 627 -16.60 36.05 -15.37
N ASP A 628 -17.84 36.24 -15.78
CA ASP A 628 -18.33 37.57 -16.13
C ASP A 628 -19.85 37.58 -16.09
N GLY A 629 -20.41 38.76 -16.01
CA GLY A 629 -21.86 38.96 -16.15
C GLY A 629 -22.26 39.07 -17.62
N TYR A 630 -23.54 38.88 -17.87
CA TYR A 630 -24.13 39.14 -19.18
C TYR A 630 -25.54 39.68 -19.00
N GLY A 631 -26.13 40.14 -20.07
CA GLY A 631 -27.49 40.73 -20.02
C GLY A 631 -27.53 41.94 -19.12
N SER A 632 -28.40 41.94 -18.14
CA SER A 632 -28.57 43.07 -17.22
C SER A 632 -27.54 43.07 -16.08
N THR A 633 -26.74 42.01 -15.93
CA THR A 633 -25.67 41.94 -14.92
C THR A 633 -24.36 42.36 -15.59
N GLU A 634 -23.79 43.47 -15.13
CA GLU A 634 -22.63 44.08 -15.80
C GLU A 634 -21.33 43.33 -15.59
N ARG A 635 -21.17 42.69 -14.41
CA ARG A 635 -19.93 41.99 -14.08
C ARG A 635 -20.23 40.77 -13.24
N LEU A 636 -19.24 39.94 -13.05
CA LEU A 636 -19.38 38.80 -12.14
C LEU A 636 -19.76 39.34 -10.76
N PRO A 637 -20.87 38.85 -10.13
CA PRO A 637 -21.17 39.28 -8.77
C PRO A 637 -19.99 39.10 -7.84
N PHE A 638 -19.76 40.05 -6.96
CA PHE A 638 -18.53 40.05 -6.16
C PHE A 638 -18.39 38.81 -5.30
N TYR A 639 -19.48 38.26 -4.83
CA TYR A 639 -19.43 37.06 -3.97
C TYR A 639 -19.12 35.79 -4.76
N GLU A 640 -19.04 35.87 -6.07
CA GLU A 640 -18.55 34.79 -6.93
C GLU A 640 -17.10 34.99 -7.36
N ASN A 641 -16.45 36.06 -6.94
CA ASN A 641 -15.07 36.34 -7.29
C ASN A 641 -14.14 35.20 -6.86
N TYR A 642 -13.04 35.06 -7.60
CA TYR A 642 -11.96 34.15 -7.28
C TYR A 642 -10.98 34.82 -6.33
N TYR A 643 -10.36 34.00 -5.48
CA TYR A 643 -9.36 34.45 -4.53
C TYR A 643 -8.09 33.60 -4.70
N ALA A 644 -6.94 34.16 -4.37
CA ALA A 644 -5.67 33.47 -4.45
C ALA A 644 -4.80 33.81 -3.25
N GLY A 645 -3.87 32.93 -2.94
CA GLY A 645 -2.98 33.06 -1.79
C GLY A 645 -3.33 32.05 -0.73
N GLY A 646 -2.33 31.66 0.05
CA GLY A 646 -2.55 30.75 1.14
C GLY A 646 -1.98 29.36 0.90
N PHE A 647 -2.13 28.51 1.90
CA PHE A 647 -1.54 27.18 1.90
C PHE A 647 -1.99 26.31 0.72
N ASN A 648 -3.23 26.46 0.31
CA ASN A 648 -3.80 25.66 -0.79
C ASN A 648 -3.78 26.39 -2.14
N SER A 649 -3.08 27.47 -2.24
CA SER A 649 -3.05 28.30 -3.44
C SER A 649 -1.60 28.71 -3.74
N VAL A 650 -1.20 29.92 -3.39
CA VAL A 650 0.17 30.39 -3.54
C VAL A 650 0.77 30.46 -2.14
N ARG A 651 1.58 29.46 -1.80
CA ARG A 651 2.14 29.36 -0.45
C ARG A 651 3.14 30.48 -0.20
N GLY A 652 3.26 30.88 1.06
CA GLY A 652 4.08 32.03 1.42
C GLY A 652 3.32 33.34 1.48
N PHE A 653 2.08 33.36 1.04
CA PHE A 653 1.20 34.52 1.11
C PHE A 653 -0.01 34.19 1.95
N LYS A 654 -0.57 35.18 2.63
CA LYS A 654 -1.73 34.96 3.46
C LYS A 654 -2.94 34.53 2.64
N ASP A 655 -3.79 33.74 3.26
CA ASP A 655 -4.95 33.15 2.61
C ASP A 655 -5.84 34.21 1.98
N SER A 656 -6.13 34.05 0.68
CA SER A 656 -7.11 34.85 -0.08
C SER A 656 -6.76 36.34 -0.17
N THR A 657 -5.50 36.73 0.01
CA THR A 657 -5.16 38.15 0.06
C THR A 657 -4.47 38.69 -1.20
N LEU A 658 -4.26 37.86 -2.21
CA LEU A 658 -3.67 38.30 -3.48
C LEU A 658 -4.71 38.91 -4.40
N GLY A 659 -4.28 39.79 -5.30
CA GLY A 659 -5.13 40.32 -6.37
C GLY A 659 -5.69 41.70 -6.07
N PRO A 660 -6.75 42.07 -6.76
CA PRO A 660 -7.32 43.43 -6.64
C PRO A 660 -7.74 43.75 -5.20
N ARG A 661 -7.56 45.01 -4.82
CA ARG A 661 -7.93 45.50 -3.51
C ARG A 661 -9.05 46.50 -3.62
N SER A 662 -9.93 46.47 -2.61
CA SER A 662 -11.06 47.39 -2.55
C SER A 662 -10.65 48.78 -2.17
N THR A 663 -11.58 49.69 -2.27
CA THR A 663 -11.49 51.00 -1.59
C THR A 663 -11.44 50.78 -0.08
N PRO A 664 -10.84 51.68 0.69
CA PRO A 664 -10.90 51.61 2.15
C PRO A 664 -12.34 51.66 2.63
N SER A 665 -12.67 50.97 3.68
CA SER A 665 -14.05 51.00 4.22
C SER A 665 -14.33 52.37 4.81
N ARG A 666 -15.61 52.64 4.93
CA ARG A 666 -16.08 53.94 5.49
C ARG A 666 -16.25 53.90 7.04
N GLY A 667 -15.62 52.93 7.66
CA GLY A 667 -15.77 52.75 9.09
C GLY A 667 -16.97 51.91 9.44
N GLU A 668 -17.28 51.86 10.69
CA GLU A 668 -18.32 51.00 11.19
C GLU A 668 -19.70 51.43 10.71
N ALA A 669 -20.48 50.48 10.20
CA ALA A 669 -21.84 50.75 9.74
C ALA A 669 -22.73 51.10 10.92
N GLU A 670 -23.53 52.12 10.76
CA GLU A 670 -24.51 52.55 11.76
C GLU A 670 -25.92 52.32 11.22
N GLY A 671 -26.69 51.50 11.93
CA GLY A 671 -28.04 51.21 11.56
C GLY A 671 -28.19 50.57 10.20
N GLY A 672 -27.24 49.80 9.79
CA GLY A 672 -27.22 49.11 8.48
C GLY A 672 -26.86 50.01 7.30
N ARG A 673 -26.36 51.18 7.52
CA ARG A 673 -25.96 52.12 6.48
C ARG A 673 -24.45 52.36 6.53
N PRO A 674 -23.82 52.66 5.37
CA PRO A 674 -22.40 52.96 5.36
C PRO A 674 -22.12 54.25 6.16
N GLY A 675 -20.98 54.30 6.81
CA GLY A 675 -20.53 55.48 7.49
C GLY A 675 -20.41 56.65 6.51
N THR A 676 -20.47 57.87 7.00
CA THR A 676 -20.52 59.04 6.15
C THR A 676 -19.15 59.44 5.59
N VAL A 677 -18.07 59.03 6.26
CA VAL A 677 -16.72 59.42 5.86
C VAL A 677 -15.82 58.16 5.83
N ARG A 678 -15.01 58.02 4.79
CA ARG A 678 -14.02 56.93 4.71
C ARG A 678 -13.05 57.05 5.86
N ASP A 679 -12.74 55.91 6.46
CA ASP A 679 -11.78 55.89 7.54
C ASP A 679 -10.37 55.87 6.90
N PRO A 680 -9.56 56.87 7.07
CA PRO A 680 -8.23 56.90 6.43
C PRO A 680 -7.27 55.89 7.01
N ASP A 681 -7.61 55.32 8.17
CA ASP A 681 -6.78 54.31 8.82
C ASP A 681 -7.13 52.89 8.38
N GLN A 682 -8.21 52.72 7.59
CA GLN A 682 -8.59 51.40 7.08
C GLN A 682 -7.91 51.14 5.75
N ASP A 683 -7.11 50.10 5.73
CA ASP A 683 -6.40 49.73 4.51
C ASP A 683 -7.36 49.11 3.49
N PRO A 684 -7.04 49.25 2.16
CA PRO A 684 -7.78 48.48 1.17
C PRO A 684 -7.67 46.97 1.44
N GLU A 685 -8.77 46.27 1.24
CA GLU A 685 -8.87 44.85 1.56
C GLU A 685 -8.95 44.01 0.29
N ALA A 686 -8.50 42.76 0.35
CA ALA A 686 -8.57 41.86 -0.78
C ALA A 686 -10.03 41.63 -1.19
N PHE A 687 -10.30 41.81 -2.47
CA PHE A 687 -11.67 41.75 -3.00
C PHE A 687 -11.84 40.63 -4.02
N GLY A 688 -10.73 39.96 -4.39
CA GLY A 688 -10.74 38.95 -5.43
C GLY A 688 -10.90 39.57 -6.81
N GLY A 689 -11.15 38.75 -7.77
CA GLY A 689 -11.35 39.18 -9.14
C GLY A 689 -12.07 38.12 -9.96
N ASN A 690 -12.37 38.48 -11.20
CA ASN A 690 -13.09 37.56 -12.07
C ASN A 690 -12.17 36.65 -12.88
N ILE A 691 -10.86 36.75 -12.68
CA ILE A 691 -9.87 35.86 -13.31
C ILE A 691 -8.97 35.28 -12.23
N LEU A 692 -8.76 33.96 -12.29
CA LEU A 692 -7.82 33.25 -11.42
C LEU A 692 -6.75 32.61 -12.28
N ILE A 693 -5.48 32.86 -11.94
CA ILE A 693 -4.35 32.17 -12.59
C ILE A 693 -3.40 31.77 -11.47
N THR A 694 -3.30 30.47 -11.22
CA THR A 694 -2.33 29.95 -10.26
C THR A 694 -1.70 28.69 -10.82
N GLY A 695 -0.51 28.39 -10.36
CA GLY A 695 0.16 27.17 -10.75
C GLY A 695 1.43 26.98 -9.98
N GLY A 696 2.09 25.85 -10.24
CA GLY A 696 3.35 25.60 -9.58
C GLY A 696 3.99 24.31 -10.02
N ALA A 697 5.19 24.11 -9.52
CA ALA A 697 5.95 22.90 -9.74
C ALA A 697 6.46 22.42 -8.39
N GLU A 698 6.42 21.11 -8.19
CA GLU A 698 6.90 20.49 -6.96
C GLU A 698 7.83 19.35 -7.31
N LEU A 699 8.92 19.23 -6.55
CA LEU A 699 9.75 18.03 -6.58
C LEU A 699 9.45 17.23 -5.32
N LEU A 700 8.88 16.05 -5.52
CA LEU A 700 8.59 15.11 -4.44
C LEU A 700 9.84 14.26 -4.20
N PHE A 701 10.27 14.18 -2.94
CA PHE A 701 11.45 13.41 -2.59
C PHE A 701 11.21 12.65 -1.29
N PRO A 702 11.91 11.52 -1.09
CA PRO A 702 11.74 10.77 0.15
C PRO A 702 12.52 11.43 1.29
N LEU A 703 11.93 11.43 2.48
CA LEU A 703 12.63 11.94 3.65
C LEU A 703 13.69 10.91 4.05
N PRO A 704 14.99 11.31 4.11
CA PRO A 704 16.06 10.30 4.22
C PRO A 704 16.03 9.44 5.46
N PHE A 705 15.44 9.92 6.55
CA PHE A 705 15.50 9.23 7.84
C PHE A 705 14.29 8.34 8.12
N VAL A 706 13.33 8.28 7.20
CA VAL A 706 12.09 7.55 7.39
C VAL A 706 12.04 6.39 6.41
N LYS A 707 11.88 5.18 6.93
CA LYS A 707 11.82 3.98 6.08
C LYS A 707 10.47 3.85 5.39
N ASP A 708 9.39 4.09 6.11
CA ASP A 708 8.04 3.96 5.58
C ASP A 708 7.54 5.30 5.08
N GLN A 709 7.51 5.48 3.75
CA GLN A 709 7.10 6.71 3.11
C GLN A 709 5.62 6.72 2.71
N ARG A 710 4.87 5.69 3.07
CA ARG A 710 3.50 5.53 2.56
C ARG A 710 2.53 6.61 3.04
N GLN A 711 2.79 7.20 4.21
CA GLN A 711 1.92 8.22 4.79
C GLN A 711 2.60 9.58 4.84
N LEU A 712 3.65 9.77 4.08
CA LEU A 712 4.47 10.96 4.19
C LEU A 712 4.79 11.50 2.81
N ARG A 713 4.73 12.83 2.65
CA ARG A 713 5.13 13.49 1.42
C ARG A 713 5.97 14.71 1.74
N THR A 714 7.14 14.79 1.14
CA THR A 714 8.02 15.96 1.24
C THR A 714 8.20 16.56 -0.14
N VAL A 715 8.13 17.89 -0.22
CA VAL A 715 8.23 18.58 -1.51
C VAL A 715 9.13 19.82 -1.40
N LEU A 716 9.82 20.10 -2.49
CA LEU A 716 10.36 21.42 -2.79
C LEU A 716 9.43 22.02 -3.82
N PHE A 717 8.99 23.26 -3.62
CA PHE A 717 7.97 23.81 -4.50
C PHE A 717 8.28 25.22 -4.98
N TRP A 718 7.71 25.56 -6.12
CA TRP A 718 7.65 26.90 -6.66
C TRP A 718 6.19 27.16 -7.01
N ASP A 719 5.60 28.19 -6.41
CA ASP A 719 4.22 28.57 -6.66
C ASP A 719 4.19 29.94 -7.31
N VAL A 720 3.18 30.15 -8.16
CA VAL A 720 2.98 31.45 -8.83
C VAL A 720 1.49 31.63 -9.05
N GLY A 721 1.04 32.86 -8.91
CA GLY A 721 -0.35 33.13 -9.25
C GLY A 721 -0.89 34.41 -8.63
N SER A 722 -2.09 34.71 -9.02
CA SER A 722 -2.89 35.81 -8.45
C SER A 722 -4.30 35.77 -9.03
N THR A 723 -5.10 36.73 -8.64
CA THR A 723 -6.37 37.02 -9.29
C THR A 723 -6.30 38.37 -9.97
N PHE A 724 -7.16 38.56 -10.97
CA PHE A 724 -7.19 39.80 -11.78
C PHE A 724 -8.66 40.12 -12.07
N ASP A 725 -8.91 41.38 -12.45
CA ASP A 725 -10.25 41.80 -12.87
C ASP A 725 -10.19 42.46 -14.23
N THR A 726 -11.08 42.04 -15.13
CA THR A 726 -11.12 42.59 -16.50
C THR A 726 -11.80 43.96 -16.57
N ASP A 727 -12.62 44.28 -15.56
CA ASP A 727 -13.37 45.53 -15.54
C ASP A 727 -13.35 46.09 -14.13
N CYS A 728 -12.25 46.76 -13.80
CA CYS A 728 -12.04 47.26 -12.44
C CYS A 728 -13.08 48.33 -12.08
N PRO A 729 -13.73 48.17 -10.92
CA PRO A 729 -14.58 49.28 -10.45
C PRO A 729 -13.76 50.56 -10.29
N THR A 730 -14.35 51.70 -10.57
CA THR A 730 -13.65 52.98 -10.44
C THR A 730 -13.18 53.23 -9.02
N LYS A 731 -13.82 52.62 -8.05
CA LYS A 731 -13.45 52.78 -6.64
C LYS A 731 -12.37 51.80 -6.17
N THR A 732 -12.05 50.77 -6.92
CA THR A 732 -11.01 49.82 -6.56
C THR A 732 -9.68 50.53 -6.65
N THR A 733 -8.89 50.45 -5.60
CA THR A 733 -7.74 51.32 -5.47
C THR A 733 -6.40 50.70 -5.86
N GLN A 734 -6.24 49.37 -5.84
CA GLN A 734 -4.93 48.76 -5.98
C GLN A 734 -5.03 47.41 -6.72
N ASN A 735 -3.99 47.19 -7.56
CA ASN A 735 -3.76 45.90 -8.22
C ASN A 735 -4.90 45.49 -9.16
N CYS A 736 -5.63 46.46 -9.68
CA CYS A 736 -6.78 46.19 -10.56
C CYS A 736 -6.60 46.88 -11.91
N ASP A 737 -5.73 46.34 -12.72
CA ASP A 737 -5.39 46.89 -14.03
C ASP A 737 -5.52 45.85 -15.14
N GLY A 738 -6.37 44.86 -14.96
CA GLY A 738 -6.42 43.72 -15.86
C GLY A 738 -5.30 42.73 -15.55
N ILE A 739 -5.00 41.86 -16.50
CA ILE A 739 -3.94 40.87 -16.30
C ILE A 739 -2.58 41.56 -16.54
N LYS A 740 -1.80 41.61 -15.48
CA LYS A 740 -0.44 42.17 -15.54
C LYS A 740 0.52 41.28 -14.80
N THR A 741 1.64 40.98 -15.41
CA THR A 741 2.67 40.14 -14.77
C THR A 741 3.22 40.78 -13.49
N ASP A 742 3.18 42.06 -13.37
CA ASP A 742 3.64 42.76 -12.16
C ASP A 742 2.81 42.40 -10.94
N ASN A 743 1.57 41.96 -11.15
CA ASN A 743 0.67 41.60 -10.05
C ASN A 743 0.69 40.09 -9.73
N LEU A 744 1.50 39.31 -10.45
CA LEU A 744 1.67 37.90 -10.12
C LEU A 744 2.58 37.75 -8.89
N ALA A 745 2.16 36.95 -7.95
CA ALA A 745 2.97 36.61 -6.79
C ALA A 745 3.69 35.31 -7.08
N SER A 746 4.88 35.16 -6.51
CA SER A 746 5.65 33.92 -6.68
C SER A 746 6.42 33.61 -5.41
N SER A 747 6.57 32.34 -5.11
CA SER A 747 7.28 31.89 -3.92
C SER A 747 7.99 30.56 -4.16
N VAL A 748 8.99 30.29 -3.35
CA VAL A 748 9.65 28.99 -3.30
C VAL A 748 9.67 28.53 -1.85
N GLY A 749 9.68 27.22 -1.64
CA GLY A 749 9.69 26.72 -0.29
C GLY A 749 9.74 25.20 -0.23
N VAL A 750 9.59 24.73 1.01
CA VAL A 750 9.55 23.29 1.31
C VAL A 750 8.24 22.97 2.01
N GLY A 751 7.74 21.77 1.78
CA GLY A 751 6.51 21.33 2.40
C GLY A 751 6.58 19.90 2.87
N LEU A 752 5.80 19.60 3.90
CA LEU A 752 5.69 18.27 4.47
C LEU A 752 4.22 17.98 4.73
N THR A 753 3.74 16.82 4.28
CA THR A 753 2.42 16.34 4.60
C THR A 753 2.54 14.95 5.20
N TRP A 754 1.89 14.75 6.34
CA TRP A 754 1.87 13.48 7.07
C TRP A 754 0.42 13.10 7.31
N ILE A 755 0.01 11.90 6.87
CA ILE A 755 -1.34 11.42 7.08
C ILE A 755 -1.45 10.86 8.50
N THR A 756 -2.22 11.51 9.33
CA THR A 756 -2.42 11.11 10.73
C THR A 756 -3.83 10.57 10.93
N ALA A 757 -4.10 10.07 12.13
CA ALA A 757 -5.43 9.60 12.49
C ALA A 757 -6.48 10.71 12.45
N LEU A 758 -6.06 11.97 12.64
CA LEU A 758 -6.94 13.13 12.57
C LEU A 758 -7.04 13.72 11.16
N GLY A 759 -6.34 13.14 10.20
CA GLY A 759 -6.29 13.65 8.84
C GLY A 759 -4.89 14.14 8.48
N PRO A 760 -4.74 14.73 7.29
CA PRO A 760 -3.43 15.23 6.88
C PRO A 760 -2.95 16.37 7.77
N LEU A 761 -1.74 16.25 8.27
CA LEU A 761 -1.04 17.35 8.96
C LEU A 761 0.00 17.87 7.99
N SER A 762 -0.14 19.13 7.61
CA SER A 762 0.67 19.74 6.56
C SER A 762 1.36 20.99 7.05
N PHE A 763 2.61 21.14 6.65
CA PHE A 763 3.42 22.33 6.95
C PHE A 763 4.06 22.82 5.67
N SER A 764 4.26 24.15 5.59
CA SER A 764 5.10 24.72 4.54
C SER A 764 5.90 25.87 5.10
N LEU A 765 7.11 26.00 4.56
CA LEU A 765 7.96 27.16 4.76
C LEU A 765 8.26 27.73 3.39
N ALA A 766 7.88 28.97 3.14
CA ALA A 766 8.04 29.57 1.83
C ALA A 766 8.52 31.01 1.95
N THR A 767 9.32 31.40 0.99
CA THR A 767 9.77 32.78 0.89
C THR A 767 9.33 33.35 -0.45
N PRO A 768 8.83 34.59 -0.49
CA PRO A 768 8.44 35.19 -1.75
C PRO A 768 9.67 35.42 -2.67
N ILE A 769 9.51 35.07 -3.94
CA ILE A 769 10.46 35.49 -4.98
C ILE A 769 9.99 36.79 -5.59
N LYS A 770 8.71 36.90 -5.87
CA LYS A 770 8.11 38.11 -6.43
C LYS A 770 6.91 38.45 -5.55
N LYS A 771 6.92 39.66 -5.01
CA LYS A 771 5.88 40.14 -4.12
C LYS A 771 5.22 41.38 -4.74
N PRO A 772 3.97 41.28 -5.19
CA PRO A 772 3.25 42.47 -5.68
C PRO A 772 3.09 43.50 -4.56
N ASP A 773 2.87 44.74 -4.96
CA ASP A 773 2.60 45.81 -3.99
C ASP A 773 1.42 45.41 -3.10
N ASN A 774 1.59 45.66 -1.79
CA ASN A 774 0.56 45.40 -0.78
C ASN A 774 0.22 43.90 -0.59
N ALA A 775 1.00 43.00 -1.16
CA ALA A 775 0.81 41.57 -0.88
C ALA A 775 1.21 41.26 0.57
N GLU A 776 0.40 40.44 1.23
CA GLU A 776 0.64 40.04 2.59
C GLU A 776 1.30 38.67 2.62
N THR A 777 2.44 38.56 3.31
CA THR A 777 3.22 37.34 3.34
C THR A 777 3.05 36.59 4.67
N GLN A 778 3.28 35.29 4.60
CA GLN A 778 3.22 34.42 5.77
C GLN A 778 4.19 33.26 5.49
N VAL A 779 5.36 33.30 6.12
CA VAL A 779 6.43 32.35 5.80
C VAL A 779 6.08 30.94 6.20
N PHE A 780 5.57 30.76 7.43
CA PHE A 780 5.20 29.44 7.95
C PHE A 780 3.70 29.28 7.89
N GLN A 781 3.25 28.22 7.22
CA GLN A 781 1.84 27.90 7.12
C GLN A 781 1.62 26.42 7.46
N PHE A 782 0.52 26.13 8.13
CA PHE A 782 0.20 24.75 8.48
C PHE A 782 -1.31 24.54 8.49
N SER A 783 -1.70 23.28 8.35
CA SER A 783 -3.09 22.90 8.56
C SER A 783 -3.13 21.48 9.11
N LEU A 784 -4.18 21.19 9.87
CA LEU A 784 -4.44 19.85 10.38
C LEU A 784 -5.85 19.47 9.98
N GLY A 785 -6.01 18.27 9.44
CA GLY A 785 -7.31 17.81 8.98
C GLY A 785 -7.65 18.42 7.63
N GLN A 786 -8.94 18.45 7.31
CA GLN A 786 -9.40 19.02 6.06
C GLN A 786 -9.66 20.51 6.23
N THR A 787 -9.18 21.29 5.28
CA THR A 787 -9.50 22.71 5.20
C THR A 787 -10.53 22.92 4.10
N PHE A 788 -11.41 23.90 4.25
CA PHE A 788 -12.54 24.12 3.34
C PHE A 788 -12.45 25.44 2.63
#